data_d05b1d7ad4fd594873c39333565fd8aa
#
_entry.id   d05b1d7ad4fd594873c39333565fd8aa
#
_cell.length_a   1.000
_cell.length_b   1.000
_cell.length_c   1.000
_cell.angle_alpha   90.00
_cell.angle_beta   90.00
_cell.angle_gamma   90.00
#
_symmetry.space_group_name_H-M   'P 1'
#
loop_
_entity.id
_entity.type
_entity.pdbx_description
1 polymer ?
#
loop_
_entity_poly.entity_id
_entity_poly.type
_entity_poly.pdbx_seq_one_letter_code
_entity_poly.pdbx_strand_id
1 'polypeptide(L)'
;VGIPVISACLISAILPLLWLPSLPGLPVVWVCIAVGILLALQRLVYLRYAGLWLVFFAWGVLAALECVWPMQNLTAGPQRAEIVITGTDGATTHQARIVSLGGKPWFSTTGVTLYGNYLPQAVCAGQRWAVTLRLRAVHGELNEGGFDSQRYALASHQPLTGRFTHAEAIDTTCSLRSRYLASLTSTLSPYTWGSVILGLGMGERLSISQDVKKLMRETGTLHLMAISGLHIALAASIVWLIVRGLQFLLPCHWINWRTPLLSGVCFAAFYAWLTGMQPPALRTVVSLTVLALLRLSGRQCSPWQVWLCCVAAILFIDPLAVLSQSLALSAFAVATLIFWYQWLPLPKWQLPRWLKPLPALLHLQLGMLFLLLPLQVSIFHGMSLSSVIANLFAVPLVTFISVPLILAGMLLHLCALNVLEIKVWFLADKSLDLLFGLLKKLPDGWIDIDERWLAVTCLPWIAVMAWRLRTWRSAPAVCLAISVLLTFPLWRSQKTEGWTVHMLDIGQGVAMVVERQGRAILYDTGLAWPGGDSAQQQIIPWLRWHHLTPEGVIISHEHMDHIGGLHSLQKAWPSIWIRSPLGWGGHQPCFRGEQWQWQGLTFTAHWPPKGYQVQGNNRSCVVKIDDGEHSVLLTGDIEAKAEQLMLSHRWQYLTSTLIQVPHHGSNTSSSQTLIQRVEGKVALASAARYNAWHFPSAKVVRRYKKEGYSWLDTPQSGQISVHFSPHGWQIRRLRDQILPRWYHQWFGAPVDNG
;
A
#
# COMPACT_ATOMS: atom_id res chain seq x y z
N VAL A 1 30.85 13.72 -19.24
CA VAL A 1 29.94 12.73 -18.62
C VAL A 1 28.67 12.68 -19.46
N GLY A 2 28.31 11.49 -20.00
CA GLY A 2 27.11 11.34 -20.81
C GLY A 2 25.84 11.39 -19.96
N ILE A 3 24.74 11.96 -20.48
CA ILE A 3 23.46 12.05 -19.80
C ILE A 3 22.98 10.68 -19.24
N PRO A 4 23.09 9.56 -20.00
CA PRO A 4 22.64 8.27 -19.45
C PRO A 4 23.41 7.81 -18.21
N VAL A 5 24.70 8.14 -18.12
CA VAL A 5 25.52 7.78 -16.95
C VAL A 5 25.14 8.63 -15.73
N ILE A 6 24.91 9.93 -15.94
CA ILE A 6 24.40 10.81 -14.87
C ILE A 6 23.04 10.28 -14.37
N SER A 7 22.16 9.88 -15.30
CA SER A 7 20.84 9.30 -14.97
C SER A 7 20.98 8.01 -14.16
N ALA A 8 21.90 7.13 -14.54
CA ALA A 8 22.16 5.89 -13.78
C ALA A 8 22.75 6.18 -12.40
N CYS A 9 23.67 7.15 -12.28
CA CYS A 9 24.19 7.60 -10.99
C CYS A 9 23.09 8.13 -10.08
N LEU A 10 22.18 8.95 -10.61
CA LEU A 10 21.07 9.51 -9.83
C LEU A 10 20.12 8.41 -9.34
N ILE A 11 19.70 7.52 -10.23
CA ILE A 11 18.81 6.42 -9.86
C ILE A 11 19.46 5.55 -8.77
N SER A 12 20.71 5.12 -8.98
CA SER A 12 21.42 4.27 -8.03
C SER A 12 21.71 4.96 -6.69
N ALA A 13 21.84 6.28 -6.67
CA ALA A 13 22.06 7.07 -5.47
C ALA A 13 20.79 7.26 -4.62
N ILE A 14 19.62 7.30 -5.27
CA ILE A 14 18.33 7.45 -4.55
C ILE A 14 17.78 6.10 -4.09
N LEU A 15 18.04 5.01 -4.81
CA LEU A 15 17.54 3.67 -4.46
C LEU A 15 17.80 3.24 -3.01
N PRO A 16 18.96 3.55 -2.36
CA PRO A 16 19.20 3.19 -0.96
C PRO A 16 18.13 3.66 0.01
N LEU A 17 17.39 4.75 -0.29
CA LEU A 17 16.27 5.20 0.55
C LEU A 17 15.18 4.13 0.76
N LEU A 18 15.11 3.11 -0.08
CA LEU A 18 14.19 1.97 0.11
C LEU A 18 14.59 1.06 1.27
N TRP A 19 15.89 0.99 1.60
CA TRP A 19 16.41 -0.04 2.53
C TRP A 19 17.13 0.53 3.75
N LEU A 20 17.43 1.82 3.77
CA LEU A 20 18.09 2.43 4.94
C LEU A 20 17.28 2.21 6.21
N PRO A 21 17.89 1.69 7.29
CA PRO A 21 17.21 1.51 8.57
C PRO A 21 16.96 2.83 9.29
N SER A 22 17.82 3.83 9.07
CA SER A 22 17.69 5.19 9.59
C SER A 22 18.24 6.21 8.60
N LEU A 23 17.74 7.44 8.63
CA LEU A 23 18.27 8.52 7.81
C LEU A 23 19.58 9.05 8.42
N PRO A 24 20.60 9.32 7.58
CA PRO A 24 21.78 10.06 8.01
C PRO A 24 21.40 11.46 8.54
N GLY A 25 22.02 11.88 9.61
CA GLY A 25 21.82 13.24 10.14
C GLY A 25 22.38 14.34 9.23
N LEU A 26 21.88 15.57 9.38
CA LEU A 26 22.31 16.72 8.59
C LEU A 26 23.83 16.91 8.48
N PRO A 27 24.66 16.72 9.54
CA PRO A 27 26.11 16.84 9.41
C PRO A 27 26.71 15.87 8.38
N VAL A 28 26.24 14.62 8.40
CA VAL A 28 26.70 13.60 7.43
C VAL A 28 26.31 13.98 6.02
N VAL A 29 25.11 14.52 5.83
CA VAL A 29 24.62 15.00 4.53
C VAL A 29 25.50 16.11 3.99
N TRP A 30 25.88 17.09 4.81
CA TRP A 30 26.78 18.17 4.41
C TRP A 30 28.18 17.67 4.06
N VAL A 31 28.71 16.69 4.79
CA VAL A 31 29.98 16.03 4.45
C VAL A 31 29.86 15.31 3.10
N CYS A 32 28.76 14.59 2.86
CA CYS A 32 28.52 13.92 1.56
C CYS A 32 28.49 14.93 0.40
N ILE A 33 27.85 16.08 0.58
CA ILE A 33 27.82 17.15 -0.43
C ILE A 33 29.21 17.71 -0.66
N ALA A 34 29.95 18.08 0.38
CA ALA A 34 31.28 18.67 0.26
C ALA A 34 32.28 17.71 -0.42
N VAL A 35 32.35 16.45 0.07
CA VAL A 35 33.19 15.42 -0.52
C VAL A 35 32.73 15.11 -1.95
N GLY A 36 31.41 15.02 -2.16
CA GLY A 36 30.83 14.77 -3.48
C GLY A 36 31.24 15.85 -4.50
N ILE A 37 31.18 17.12 -4.16
CA ILE A 37 31.61 18.22 -5.03
C ILE A 37 33.11 18.14 -5.28
N LEU A 38 33.95 17.92 -4.26
CA LEU A 38 35.40 17.79 -4.40
C LEU A 38 35.78 16.64 -5.35
N LEU A 39 35.12 15.49 -5.22
CA LEU A 39 35.33 14.35 -6.10
C LEU A 39 34.83 14.62 -7.52
N ALA A 40 33.68 15.29 -7.68
CA ALA A 40 33.13 15.62 -8.99
C ALA A 40 34.02 16.56 -9.82
N LEU A 41 34.85 17.36 -9.15
CA LEU A 41 35.82 18.27 -9.78
C LEU A 41 37.12 17.58 -10.17
N GLN A 42 37.41 16.34 -9.74
CA GLN A 42 38.62 15.61 -10.04
C GLN A 42 38.70 15.23 -11.54
N ARG A 43 39.93 15.06 -12.04
CA ARG A 43 40.17 14.67 -13.46
C ARG A 43 39.79 13.20 -13.73
N LEU A 44 39.93 12.34 -12.74
CA LEU A 44 39.61 10.91 -12.86
C LEU A 44 38.10 10.68 -12.97
N VAL A 45 37.71 10.00 -14.04
CA VAL A 45 36.29 9.77 -14.38
C VAL A 45 35.52 9.04 -13.27
N TYR A 46 36.13 8.05 -12.64
CA TYR A 46 35.53 7.28 -11.56
C TYR A 46 35.23 8.15 -10.33
N LEU A 47 36.14 9.06 -9.97
CA LEU A 47 35.95 9.99 -8.88
C LEU A 47 34.82 10.96 -9.17
N ARG A 48 34.68 11.43 -10.42
CA ARG A 48 33.53 12.26 -10.82
C ARG A 48 32.19 11.54 -10.63
N TYR A 49 32.11 10.25 -11.01
CA TYR A 49 30.87 9.48 -10.81
C TYR A 49 30.59 9.23 -9.33
N ALA A 50 31.59 8.90 -8.54
CA ALA A 50 31.45 8.77 -7.09
C ALA A 50 30.99 10.09 -6.45
N GLY A 51 31.56 11.22 -6.89
CA GLY A 51 31.16 12.54 -6.43
C GLY A 51 29.70 12.88 -6.77
N LEU A 52 29.29 12.65 -8.01
CA LEU A 52 27.90 12.82 -8.44
C LEU A 52 26.94 11.91 -7.65
N TRP A 53 27.33 10.66 -7.43
CA TRP A 53 26.55 9.72 -6.65
C TRP A 53 26.33 10.23 -5.22
N LEU A 54 27.37 10.71 -4.54
CA LEU A 54 27.27 11.28 -3.20
C LEU A 54 26.36 12.51 -3.13
N VAL A 55 26.44 13.39 -4.13
CA VAL A 55 25.58 14.59 -4.19
C VAL A 55 24.12 14.18 -4.38
N PHE A 56 23.82 13.23 -5.28
CA PHE A 56 22.45 12.77 -5.50
C PHE A 56 21.92 11.97 -4.31
N PHE A 57 22.78 11.19 -3.64
CA PHE A 57 22.39 10.53 -2.39
C PHE A 57 22.02 11.54 -1.32
N ALA A 58 22.84 12.56 -1.12
CA ALA A 58 22.57 13.65 -0.18
C ALA A 58 21.27 14.39 -0.53
N TRP A 59 21.01 14.63 -1.82
CA TRP A 59 19.76 15.21 -2.31
C TRP A 59 18.54 14.36 -1.92
N GLY A 60 18.59 13.05 -2.12
CA GLY A 60 17.52 12.12 -1.70
C GLY A 60 17.30 12.12 -0.20
N VAL A 61 18.39 12.12 0.60
CA VAL A 61 18.30 12.18 2.06
C VAL A 61 17.72 13.50 2.55
N LEU A 62 18.09 14.64 1.93
CA LEU A 62 17.52 15.95 2.28
C LEU A 62 16.01 15.97 2.03
N ALA A 63 15.53 15.45 0.91
CA ALA A 63 14.11 15.36 0.63
C ALA A 63 13.36 14.50 1.68
N ALA A 64 13.99 13.39 2.11
CA ALA A 64 13.43 12.55 3.17
C ALA A 64 13.40 13.27 4.52
N LEU A 65 14.47 13.98 4.89
CA LEU A 65 14.53 14.76 6.13
C LEU A 65 13.51 15.91 6.13
N GLU A 66 13.31 16.58 4.99
CA GLU A 66 12.28 17.62 4.84
C GLU A 66 10.87 17.05 5.10
N CYS A 67 10.59 15.83 4.63
CA CYS A 67 9.32 15.16 4.88
C CYS A 67 9.14 14.70 6.34
N VAL A 68 10.23 14.29 7.00
CA VAL A 68 10.22 13.82 8.39
C VAL A 68 10.12 14.99 9.39
N TRP A 69 10.72 16.14 9.08
CA TRP A 69 10.78 17.29 9.98
C TRP A 69 9.41 17.73 10.53
N PRO A 70 8.33 17.87 9.71
CA PRO A 70 7.02 18.22 10.22
C PRO A 70 6.43 17.18 11.16
N MET A 71 6.69 15.89 10.93
CA MET A 71 6.22 14.81 11.80
C MET A 71 6.85 14.90 13.20
N GLN A 72 8.10 15.33 13.29
CA GLN A 72 8.82 15.43 14.56
C GLN A 72 8.49 16.73 15.33
N ASN A 73 8.29 17.83 14.61
CA ASN A 73 8.23 19.16 15.22
C ASN A 73 6.82 19.75 15.33
N LEU A 74 5.85 19.31 14.53
CA LEU A 74 4.51 19.90 14.51
C LEU A 74 3.48 19.10 15.30
N THR A 75 3.84 17.95 15.85
CA THR A 75 2.91 17.03 16.52
C THR A 75 2.83 17.22 18.05
N ALA A 76 3.65 18.08 18.62
CA ALA A 76 3.73 18.27 20.08
C ALA A 76 2.56 19.05 20.69
N GLY A 77 1.77 19.75 19.88
CA GLY A 77 0.64 20.55 20.37
C GLY A 77 -0.19 21.15 19.25
N PRO A 78 -1.25 21.91 19.60
CA PRO A 78 -2.08 22.59 18.62
C PRO A 78 -1.27 23.59 17.79
N GLN A 79 -1.48 23.58 16.47
CA GLN A 79 -0.79 24.48 15.53
C GLN A 79 -1.81 25.40 14.85
N ARG A 80 -1.55 26.69 14.82
CA ARG A 80 -2.30 27.65 13.98
C ARG A 80 -1.70 27.63 12.57
N ALA A 81 -2.50 27.29 11.59
CA ALA A 81 -2.06 27.17 10.20
C ALA A 81 -3.11 27.71 9.23
N GLU A 82 -2.62 28.21 8.10
CA GLU A 82 -3.47 28.36 6.92
C GLU A 82 -3.27 27.14 6.01
N ILE A 83 -4.37 26.58 5.56
CA ILE A 83 -4.36 25.41 4.69
C ILE A 83 -5.12 25.69 3.40
N VAL A 84 -4.71 25.02 2.34
CA VAL A 84 -5.45 24.94 1.08
C VAL A 84 -5.96 23.51 0.91
N ILE A 85 -7.26 23.37 0.72
CA ILE A 85 -7.87 22.07 0.43
C ILE A 85 -7.44 21.62 -0.96
N THR A 86 -6.87 20.45 -1.07
CA THR A 86 -6.41 19.86 -2.34
C THR A 86 -7.36 18.78 -2.85
N GLY A 87 -8.07 18.10 -1.93
CA GLY A 87 -9.04 17.07 -2.23
C GLY A 87 -10.01 16.86 -1.07
N THR A 88 -11.19 16.34 -1.35
CA THR A 88 -12.20 16.04 -0.33
C THR A 88 -13.09 14.90 -0.82
N ASP A 89 -13.57 14.08 0.12
CA ASP A 89 -14.63 13.09 -0.13
C ASP A 89 -16.04 13.70 -0.06
N GLY A 90 -16.10 15.01 0.23
CA GLY A 90 -17.35 15.75 0.41
C GLY A 90 -18.01 15.55 1.79
N ALA A 91 -17.48 14.68 2.65
CA ALA A 91 -18.07 14.33 3.94
C ALA A 91 -17.10 14.52 5.11
N THR A 92 -16.16 13.62 5.28
CA THR A 92 -15.37 13.48 6.54
C THR A 92 -13.88 13.58 6.37
N THR A 93 -13.38 13.39 5.14
CA THR A 93 -11.95 13.31 4.87
C THR A 93 -11.51 14.39 3.90
N HIS A 94 -10.58 15.22 4.31
CA HIS A 94 -10.08 16.33 3.51
C HIS A 94 -8.57 16.23 3.39
N GLN A 95 -8.06 16.24 2.17
CA GLN A 95 -6.64 16.42 1.90
C GLN A 95 -6.34 17.91 1.79
N ALA A 96 -5.34 18.37 2.48
CA ALA A 96 -4.93 19.76 2.48
C ALA A 96 -3.40 19.90 2.43
N ARG A 97 -2.95 21.08 2.06
CA ARG A 97 -1.54 21.48 2.12
C ARG A 97 -1.39 22.69 3.03
N ILE A 98 -0.41 22.66 3.90
CA ILE A 98 -0.09 23.78 4.78
C ILE A 98 0.58 24.86 3.94
N VAL A 99 0.08 26.09 4.03
CA VAL A 99 0.60 27.28 3.31
C VAL A 99 1.29 28.24 4.28
N SER A 100 0.76 28.40 5.48
CA SER A 100 1.37 29.21 6.52
C SER A 100 1.26 28.52 7.87
N LEU A 101 2.24 28.76 8.74
CA LEU A 101 2.30 28.22 10.09
C LEU A 101 2.63 29.36 11.06
N GLY A 102 1.75 29.57 12.06
CA GLY A 102 1.95 30.66 13.02
C GLY A 102 2.07 32.04 12.38
N GLY A 103 1.39 32.30 11.25
CA GLY A 103 1.44 33.55 10.49
C GLY A 103 2.67 33.72 9.58
N LYS A 104 3.56 32.73 9.51
CA LYS A 104 4.73 32.74 8.61
C LYS A 104 4.49 31.84 7.39
N PRO A 105 4.88 32.27 6.17
CA PRO A 105 4.77 31.44 4.98
C PRO A 105 5.52 30.10 5.17
N TRP A 106 4.88 29.01 4.78
CA TRP A 106 5.44 27.67 4.81
C TRP A 106 5.85 27.25 3.40
N PHE A 107 7.11 27.00 3.17
CA PHE A 107 7.64 26.72 1.83
C PHE A 107 7.68 25.23 1.47
N SER A 108 7.51 24.34 2.46
CA SER A 108 7.47 22.91 2.18
C SER A 108 6.12 22.47 1.58
N THR A 109 6.16 21.42 0.75
CA THR A 109 4.97 20.81 0.15
C THR A 109 4.23 19.87 1.10
N THR A 110 4.33 20.10 2.41
CA THR A 110 3.76 19.22 3.44
C THR A 110 2.25 19.11 3.30
N GLY A 111 1.80 17.90 2.99
CA GLY A 111 0.40 17.54 2.97
C GLY A 111 -0.09 17.08 4.34
N VAL A 112 -1.37 17.26 4.57
CA VAL A 112 -2.06 16.79 5.77
C VAL A 112 -3.40 16.19 5.39
N THR A 113 -3.70 15.01 5.93
CA THR A 113 -5.04 14.40 5.82
C THR A 113 -5.83 14.72 7.08
N LEU A 114 -6.94 15.43 6.91
CA LEU A 114 -7.78 15.91 7.99
C LEU A 114 -9.06 15.08 8.06
N TYR A 115 -9.44 14.69 9.26
CA TYR A 115 -10.63 13.91 9.54
C TYR A 115 -11.61 14.72 10.41
N GLY A 116 -12.90 14.70 10.05
CA GLY A 116 -13.97 15.25 10.85
C GLY A 116 -14.99 16.09 10.04
N ASN A 117 -16.22 16.20 10.54
CA ASN A 117 -17.36 16.86 9.89
C ASN A 117 -17.49 18.34 10.28
N TYR A 118 -16.44 19.00 10.70
CA TYR A 118 -16.54 20.27 11.42
C TYR A 118 -16.28 21.51 10.58
N LEU A 119 -16.22 21.40 9.27
CA LEU A 119 -16.17 22.58 8.43
C LEU A 119 -17.58 23.15 8.25
N PRO A 120 -17.82 24.42 8.57
CA PRO A 120 -19.17 25.01 8.63
C PRO A 120 -19.84 25.19 7.27
N GLN A 121 -19.16 24.91 6.18
CA GLN A 121 -19.63 25.05 4.79
C GLN A 121 -19.22 23.88 3.93
N ALA A 122 -19.89 23.69 2.79
CA ALA A 122 -19.50 22.68 1.81
C ALA A 122 -18.05 22.89 1.35
N VAL A 123 -17.25 21.83 1.45
CA VAL A 123 -15.82 21.87 1.19
C VAL A 123 -15.53 21.49 -0.25
N CYS A 124 -14.70 22.29 -0.91
CA CYS A 124 -14.20 21.98 -2.25
C CYS A 124 -12.70 22.26 -2.36
N ALA A 125 -12.05 21.61 -3.31
CA ALA A 125 -10.63 21.88 -3.57
C ALA A 125 -10.40 23.32 -4.05
N GLY A 126 -9.36 23.94 -3.52
CA GLY A 126 -9.00 25.34 -3.77
C GLY A 126 -9.30 26.29 -2.63
N GLN A 127 -10.24 25.97 -1.76
CA GLN A 127 -10.57 26.80 -0.61
C GLN A 127 -9.39 26.97 0.34
N ARG A 128 -9.30 28.16 0.95
CA ARG A 128 -8.28 28.48 1.97
C ARG A 128 -8.97 28.68 3.32
N TRP A 129 -8.41 28.06 4.33
CA TRP A 129 -8.95 28.06 5.68
C TRP A 129 -7.86 28.41 6.70
N ALA A 130 -8.18 29.30 7.64
CA ALA A 130 -7.41 29.48 8.87
C ALA A 130 -7.90 28.46 9.89
N VAL A 131 -7.01 27.60 10.36
CA VAL A 131 -7.37 26.46 11.21
C VAL A 131 -6.43 26.34 12.39
N THR A 132 -6.96 25.86 13.50
CA THR A 132 -6.17 25.33 14.58
C THR A 132 -6.20 23.82 14.50
N LEU A 133 -5.03 23.22 14.26
CA LEU A 133 -4.88 21.81 14.00
C LEU A 133 -4.21 21.08 15.17
N ARG A 134 -4.74 19.92 15.53
CA ARG A 134 -4.00 18.89 16.27
C ARG A 134 -3.46 17.89 15.28
N LEU A 135 -2.15 17.98 15.05
CA LEU A 135 -1.45 17.16 14.07
C LEU A 135 -0.88 15.89 14.72
N ARG A 136 -0.86 14.82 13.95
CA ARG A 136 -0.27 13.53 14.29
C ARG A 136 0.62 13.09 13.14
N ALA A 137 1.76 12.50 13.45
CA ALA A 137 2.56 11.84 12.44
C ALA A 137 1.80 10.63 11.87
N VAL A 138 1.91 10.41 10.57
CA VAL A 138 1.36 9.19 9.96
C VAL A 138 1.95 7.96 10.64
N HIS A 139 1.12 6.97 10.89
CA HIS A 139 1.50 5.70 11.48
C HIS A 139 0.71 4.58 10.83
N GLY A 140 1.40 3.58 10.31
CA GLY A 140 0.78 2.44 9.65
C GLY A 140 0.82 1.20 10.52
N GLU A 141 -0.20 0.37 10.40
CA GLU A 141 -0.20 -0.99 10.90
C GLU A 141 0.69 -1.83 10.01
N LEU A 142 1.69 -2.50 10.58
CA LEU A 142 2.71 -3.20 9.82
C LEU A 142 2.74 -4.68 10.12
N ASN A 143 2.47 -5.47 9.09
CA ASN A 143 2.58 -6.92 9.08
C ASN A 143 3.40 -7.38 7.86
N GLU A 144 4.09 -8.50 7.96
CA GLU A 144 4.77 -9.09 6.82
C GLU A 144 3.79 -9.39 5.68
N GLY A 145 4.13 -8.98 4.47
CA GLY A 145 3.22 -9.10 3.34
C GLY A 145 2.00 -8.16 3.37
N GLY A 146 1.87 -7.27 4.37
CA GLY A 146 0.79 -6.30 4.47
C GLY A 146 1.03 -5.04 3.65
N PHE A 147 -0.04 -4.23 3.48
CA PHE A 147 0.06 -2.92 2.85
C PHE A 147 0.73 -1.92 3.80
N ASP A 148 1.81 -1.30 3.35
CA ASP A 148 2.55 -0.29 4.09
C ASP A 148 1.95 1.11 3.88
N SER A 149 0.99 1.48 4.70
CA SER A 149 0.30 2.78 4.64
C SER A 149 1.22 3.94 5.01
N GLN A 150 2.20 3.72 5.89
CA GLN A 150 3.17 4.75 6.29
C GLN A 150 4.11 5.11 5.14
N ARG A 151 4.67 4.11 4.46
CA ARG A 151 5.44 4.27 3.22
C ARG A 151 4.63 4.97 2.13
N TYR A 152 3.36 4.56 1.94
CA TYR A 152 2.47 5.16 0.95
C TYR A 152 2.20 6.65 1.24
N ALA A 153 1.94 7.01 2.48
CA ALA A 153 1.70 8.40 2.88
C ALA A 153 2.93 9.28 2.65
N LEU A 154 4.14 8.80 2.97
CA LEU A 154 5.38 9.52 2.72
C LEU A 154 5.66 9.68 1.23
N ALA A 155 5.45 8.63 0.44
CA ALA A 155 5.55 8.68 -1.03
C ALA A 155 4.54 9.64 -1.68
N SER A 156 3.44 9.93 -1.00
CA SER A 156 2.39 10.85 -1.44
C SER A 156 2.51 12.25 -0.85
N HIS A 157 3.61 12.55 -0.15
CA HIS A 157 3.82 13.82 0.57
C HIS A 157 2.71 14.18 1.57
N GLN A 158 2.11 13.15 2.20
CA GLN A 158 1.06 13.25 3.23
C GLN A 158 1.57 12.74 4.59
N PRO A 159 2.65 13.32 5.17
CA PRO A 159 3.28 12.81 6.39
C PRO A 159 2.46 13.04 7.64
N LEU A 160 1.43 13.89 7.58
CA LEU A 160 0.64 14.30 8.72
C LEU A 160 -0.83 13.90 8.56
N THR A 161 -1.42 13.53 9.67
CA THR A 161 -2.88 13.41 9.84
C THR A 161 -3.33 14.35 10.95
N GLY A 162 -4.61 14.72 10.98
CA GLY A 162 -5.05 15.62 12.03
C GLY A 162 -6.55 15.86 12.08
N ARG A 163 -6.95 16.63 13.09
CA ARG A 163 -8.30 17.14 13.28
C ARG A 163 -8.25 18.64 13.53
N PHE A 164 -9.27 19.36 13.05
CA PHE A 164 -9.40 20.76 13.43
C PHE A 164 -10.08 20.89 14.79
N THR A 165 -9.64 21.88 15.55
CA THR A 165 -10.32 22.35 16.76
C THR A 165 -11.05 23.66 16.51
N HIS A 166 -10.63 24.42 15.51
CA HIS A 166 -11.24 25.68 15.05
C HIS A 166 -10.97 25.84 13.55
N ALA A 167 -11.92 26.37 12.80
CA ALA A 167 -11.77 26.62 11.37
C ALA A 167 -12.56 27.86 10.94
N GLU A 168 -11.88 28.80 10.29
CA GLU A 168 -12.45 30.00 9.66
C GLU A 168 -12.10 30.04 8.18
N ALA A 169 -13.08 30.31 7.33
CA ALA A 169 -12.86 30.41 5.90
C ALA A 169 -12.17 31.74 5.57
N ILE A 170 -11.00 31.69 4.93
CA ILE A 170 -10.32 32.86 4.38
C ILE A 170 -10.83 33.11 2.95
N ASP A 171 -10.90 32.04 2.15
CA ASP A 171 -11.37 32.08 0.78
C ASP A 171 -12.22 30.83 0.50
N THR A 172 -13.47 31.04 0.21
CA THR A 172 -14.47 29.99 -0.05
C THR A 172 -14.57 29.62 -1.52
N THR A 173 -13.76 30.25 -2.39
CA THR A 173 -13.83 29.99 -3.83
C THR A 173 -13.26 28.61 -4.17
N CYS A 174 -14.06 27.82 -4.88
CA CYS A 174 -13.60 26.55 -5.42
C CYS A 174 -12.67 26.78 -6.61
N SER A 175 -11.65 25.96 -6.73
CA SER A 175 -10.77 25.97 -7.91
C SER A 175 -11.54 25.73 -9.21
N LEU A 176 -11.02 26.21 -10.34
CA LEU A 176 -11.62 25.98 -11.66
C LEU A 176 -11.88 24.49 -11.92
N ARG A 177 -10.90 23.64 -11.55
CA ARG A 177 -11.03 22.18 -11.65
C ARG A 177 -12.19 21.66 -10.81
N SER A 178 -12.34 22.12 -9.57
CA SER A 178 -13.38 21.65 -8.66
C SER A 178 -14.77 22.07 -9.14
N ARG A 179 -14.92 23.30 -9.64
CA ARG A 179 -16.19 23.78 -10.25
C ARG A 179 -16.56 22.96 -11.49
N TYR A 180 -15.59 22.68 -12.35
CA TYR A 180 -15.80 21.86 -13.53
C TYR A 180 -16.15 20.41 -13.17
N LEU A 181 -15.47 19.82 -12.17
CA LEU A 181 -15.79 18.48 -11.65
C LEU A 181 -17.22 18.44 -11.09
N ALA A 182 -17.65 19.45 -10.33
CA ALA A 182 -19.00 19.52 -9.78
C ALA A 182 -20.06 19.58 -10.88
N SER A 183 -19.83 20.38 -11.93
CA SER A 183 -20.77 20.46 -13.08
C SER A 183 -20.85 19.12 -13.83
N LEU A 184 -19.72 18.44 -14.05
CA LEU A 184 -19.70 17.12 -14.66
C LEU A 184 -20.41 16.07 -13.79
N THR A 185 -20.20 16.12 -12.47
CA THR A 185 -20.84 15.18 -11.53
C THR A 185 -22.36 15.29 -11.60
N SER A 186 -22.92 16.50 -11.66
CA SER A 186 -24.35 16.70 -11.81
C SER A 186 -24.88 16.19 -13.17
N THR A 187 -24.13 16.41 -14.24
CA THR A 187 -24.49 15.97 -15.60
C THR A 187 -24.42 14.44 -15.75
N LEU A 188 -23.46 13.80 -15.08
CA LEU A 188 -23.22 12.36 -15.18
C LEU A 188 -24.03 11.53 -14.18
N SER A 189 -24.71 12.15 -13.23
CA SER A 189 -25.50 11.46 -12.20
C SER A 189 -26.59 10.52 -12.75
N PRO A 190 -27.23 10.75 -13.92
CA PRO A 190 -28.23 9.85 -14.47
C PRO A 190 -27.65 8.60 -15.13
N TYR A 191 -26.35 8.56 -15.42
CA TYR A 191 -25.71 7.47 -16.14
C TYR A 191 -25.22 6.38 -15.18
N THR A 192 -25.39 5.13 -15.56
CA THR A 192 -25.02 3.94 -14.76
C THR A 192 -23.54 3.94 -14.40
N TRP A 193 -22.69 4.32 -15.34
CA TRP A 193 -21.24 4.34 -15.20
C TRP A 193 -20.66 5.74 -14.97
N GLY A 194 -21.50 6.71 -14.56
CA GLY A 194 -21.09 8.10 -14.35
C GLY A 194 -19.87 8.25 -13.42
N SER A 195 -19.81 7.47 -12.33
CA SER A 195 -18.64 7.46 -11.42
C SER A 195 -17.37 6.94 -12.07
N VAL A 196 -17.49 5.94 -12.96
CA VAL A 196 -16.36 5.38 -13.72
C VAL A 196 -15.90 6.38 -14.79
N ILE A 197 -16.83 7.07 -15.47
CA ILE A 197 -16.52 8.14 -16.41
C ILE A 197 -15.73 9.25 -15.73
N LEU A 198 -16.15 9.70 -14.53
CA LEU A 198 -15.42 10.69 -13.74
C LEU A 198 -14.03 10.17 -13.32
N GLY A 199 -13.92 8.88 -12.97
CA GLY A 199 -12.64 8.24 -12.66
C GLY A 199 -11.67 8.27 -13.84
N LEU A 200 -12.15 7.92 -15.04
CA LEU A 200 -11.33 7.88 -16.28
C LEU A 200 -11.02 9.28 -16.83
N GLY A 201 -11.96 10.23 -16.72
CA GLY A 201 -11.80 11.59 -17.27
C GLY A 201 -11.07 12.55 -16.34
N MET A 202 -11.45 12.57 -15.07
CA MET A 202 -11.01 13.58 -14.08
C MET A 202 -10.13 12.99 -12.96
N GLY A 203 -9.96 11.67 -12.88
CA GLY A 203 -9.20 11.01 -11.82
C GLY A 203 -9.94 10.84 -10.51
N GLU A 204 -11.25 11.10 -10.48
CA GLU A 204 -12.07 10.97 -9.29
C GLU A 204 -12.47 9.51 -9.06
N ARG A 205 -11.95 8.89 -7.99
CA ARG A 205 -12.13 7.45 -7.71
C ARG A 205 -12.90 7.14 -6.45
N LEU A 206 -13.17 8.14 -5.62
CA LEU A 206 -13.82 7.94 -4.33
C LEU A 206 -15.25 7.42 -4.49
N SER A 207 -15.95 7.90 -5.52
CA SER A 207 -17.34 7.55 -5.84
C SER A 207 -17.53 6.17 -6.50
N ILE A 208 -16.43 5.45 -6.85
CA ILE A 208 -16.51 4.15 -7.51
C ILE A 208 -16.81 3.05 -6.48
N SER A 209 -17.84 2.24 -6.76
CA SER A 209 -18.28 1.17 -5.86
C SER A 209 -17.21 0.10 -5.62
N GLN A 210 -17.24 -0.52 -4.44
CA GLN A 210 -16.30 -1.59 -4.09
C GLN A 210 -16.47 -2.84 -4.98
N ASP A 211 -17.69 -3.13 -5.44
CA ASP A 211 -17.96 -4.26 -6.33
C ASP A 211 -17.27 -4.09 -7.68
N VAL A 212 -17.27 -2.87 -8.24
CA VAL A 212 -16.53 -2.55 -9.47
C VAL A 212 -15.03 -2.71 -9.27
N LYS A 213 -14.49 -2.19 -8.17
CA LYS A 213 -13.06 -2.34 -7.83
C LYS A 213 -12.67 -3.81 -7.65
N LYS A 214 -13.51 -4.59 -7.01
CA LYS A 214 -13.32 -6.04 -6.82
C LYS A 214 -13.28 -6.77 -8.15
N LEU A 215 -14.30 -6.60 -9.00
CA LEU A 215 -14.38 -7.21 -10.32
C LEU A 215 -13.13 -6.89 -11.16
N MET A 216 -12.70 -5.62 -11.16
CA MET A 216 -11.52 -5.21 -11.93
C MET A 216 -10.20 -5.76 -11.35
N ARG A 217 -10.13 -5.99 -10.04
CA ARG A 217 -8.99 -6.67 -9.44
C ARG A 217 -8.95 -8.15 -9.83
N GLU A 218 -10.06 -8.86 -9.73
CA GLU A 218 -10.19 -10.28 -10.07
C GLU A 218 -9.88 -10.54 -11.55
N THR A 219 -10.26 -9.62 -12.44
CA THR A 219 -9.97 -9.69 -13.87
C THR A 219 -8.63 -9.07 -14.28
N GLY A 220 -7.84 -8.51 -13.33
CA GLY A 220 -6.55 -7.88 -13.60
C GLY A 220 -6.62 -6.59 -14.42
N THR A 221 -7.79 -5.94 -14.48
CA THR A 221 -8.03 -4.70 -15.25
C THR A 221 -8.02 -3.44 -14.38
N LEU A 222 -7.73 -3.54 -13.07
CA LEU A 222 -7.77 -2.42 -12.11
C LEU A 222 -6.88 -1.23 -12.54
N HIS A 223 -5.79 -1.49 -13.25
CA HIS A 223 -4.89 -0.46 -13.76
C HIS A 223 -5.54 0.47 -14.79
N LEU A 224 -6.64 0.05 -15.45
CA LEU A 224 -7.40 0.89 -16.38
C LEU A 224 -8.23 1.97 -15.67
N MET A 225 -8.62 1.75 -14.41
CA MET A 225 -9.35 2.74 -13.60
C MET A 225 -8.50 3.91 -13.13
N ALA A 226 -7.18 3.73 -13.13
CA ALA A 226 -6.28 4.84 -12.91
C ALA A 226 -6.18 5.65 -14.21
N ILE A 227 -6.13 6.98 -14.12
CA ILE A 227 -5.64 7.75 -15.25
C ILE A 227 -4.24 7.23 -15.54
N SER A 228 -4.14 6.42 -16.58
CA SER A 228 -2.88 5.80 -16.97
C SER A 228 -2.04 6.77 -17.79
N GLY A 229 -0.73 6.56 -17.77
CA GLY A 229 0.16 7.26 -18.68
C GLY A 229 -0.26 7.12 -20.16
N LEU A 230 -0.90 5.99 -20.50
CA LEU A 230 -1.42 5.74 -21.85
C LEU A 230 -2.55 6.72 -22.22
N HIS A 231 -3.45 7.04 -21.29
CA HIS A 231 -4.57 8.00 -21.56
C HIS A 231 -4.04 9.41 -21.81
N ILE A 232 -3.03 9.85 -21.04
CA ILE A 232 -2.38 11.16 -21.26
C ILE A 232 -1.58 11.18 -22.55
N ALA A 233 -0.84 10.11 -22.84
CA ALA A 233 -0.10 10.00 -24.10
C ALA A 233 -1.04 9.94 -25.32
N LEU A 234 -2.19 9.27 -25.20
CA LEU A 234 -3.23 9.23 -26.23
C LEU A 234 -3.80 10.64 -26.48
N ALA A 235 -4.17 11.34 -25.43
CA ALA A 235 -4.68 12.71 -25.52
C ALA A 235 -3.65 13.66 -26.17
N ALA A 236 -2.39 13.59 -25.76
CA ALA A 236 -1.29 14.31 -26.39
C ALA A 236 -1.10 13.94 -27.88
N SER A 237 -1.24 12.66 -28.21
CA SER A 237 -1.12 12.18 -29.60
C SER A 237 -2.27 12.66 -30.48
N ILE A 238 -3.49 12.73 -29.95
CA ILE A 238 -4.64 13.29 -30.66
C ILE A 238 -4.40 14.76 -30.99
N VAL A 239 -3.94 15.57 -30.02
CA VAL A 239 -3.61 16.98 -30.26
C VAL A 239 -2.45 17.11 -31.25
N TRP A 240 -1.43 16.27 -31.13
CA TRP A 240 -0.33 16.23 -32.10
C TRP A 240 -0.84 15.97 -33.53
N LEU A 241 -1.75 15.00 -33.71
CA LEU A 241 -2.36 14.69 -35.00
C LEU A 241 -3.20 15.85 -35.53
N ILE A 242 -4.02 16.49 -34.69
CA ILE A 242 -4.84 17.64 -35.06
C ILE A 242 -3.97 18.79 -35.53
N VAL A 243 -2.95 19.18 -34.73
CA VAL A 243 -2.04 20.27 -35.08
C VAL A 243 -1.26 19.93 -36.35
N ARG A 244 -0.82 18.67 -36.51
CA ARG A 244 -0.14 18.22 -37.73
C ARG A 244 -1.07 18.30 -38.95
N GLY A 245 -2.35 17.92 -38.79
CA GLY A 245 -3.35 18.06 -39.85
C GLY A 245 -3.62 19.51 -40.21
N LEU A 246 -3.77 20.40 -39.22
CA LEU A 246 -3.98 21.82 -39.45
C LEU A 246 -2.79 22.49 -40.18
N GLN A 247 -1.57 22.02 -39.96
CA GLN A 247 -0.40 22.52 -40.69
C GLN A 247 -0.51 22.35 -42.21
N PHE A 248 -1.27 21.35 -42.70
CA PHE A 248 -1.50 21.19 -44.15
C PHE A 248 -2.37 22.30 -44.77
N LEU A 249 -3.05 23.04 -43.93
CA LEU A 249 -3.86 24.19 -44.35
C LEU A 249 -3.05 25.50 -44.34
N LEU A 250 -1.79 25.47 -43.89
CA LEU A 250 -0.93 26.62 -43.72
C LEU A 250 0.13 26.68 -44.83
N PRO A 251 0.72 27.87 -45.12
CA PRO A 251 1.86 27.99 -45.99
C PRO A 251 3.02 27.08 -45.56
N CYS A 252 3.79 26.58 -46.56
CA CYS A 252 4.85 25.55 -46.31
C CYS A 252 5.90 25.97 -45.29
N HIS A 253 6.21 27.26 -45.15
CA HIS A 253 7.18 27.77 -44.17
C HIS A 253 6.72 27.63 -42.71
N TRP A 254 5.42 27.41 -42.46
CA TRP A 254 4.86 27.13 -41.14
C TRP A 254 4.83 25.61 -40.83
N ILE A 255 5.04 24.76 -41.84
CA ILE A 255 5.01 23.31 -41.64
C ILE A 255 6.34 22.86 -41.00
N ASN A 256 6.30 22.47 -39.76
CA ASN A 256 7.44 21.95 -39.01
C ASN A 256 7.02 20.83 -38.05
N TRP A 257 7.95 19.98 -37.65
CA TRP A 257 7.72 18.87 -36.74
C TRP A 257 7.72 19.27 -35.26
N ARG A 258 8.26 20.45 -34.93
CA ARG A 258 8.41 20.93 -33.54
C ARG A 258 7.09 21.39 -32.96
N THR A 259 6.27 22.14 -33.72
CA THR A 259 5.01 22.68 -33.26
C THR A 259 4.03 21.60 -32.81
N PRO A 260 3.73 20.53 -33.59
CA PRO A 260 2.86 19.45 -33.11
C PRO A 260 3.42 18.76 -31.86
N LEU A 261 4.74 18.53 -31.80
CA LEU A 261 5.39 17.90 -30.64
C LEU A 261 5.19 18.74 -29.37
N LEU A 262 5.47 20.03 -29.42
CA LEU A 262 5.29 20.94 -28.28
C LEU A 262 3.83 21.08 -27.88
N SER A 263 2.92 21.20 -28.86
CA SER A 263 1.47 21.26 -28.60
C SER A 263 0.99 20.00 -27.86
N GLY A 264 1.46 18.81 -28.25
CA GLY A 264 1.14 17.57 -27.58
C GLY A 264 1.62 17.54 -26.13
N VAL A 265 2.85 17.99 -25.86
CA VAL A 265 3.40 18.07 -24.50
C VAL A 265 2.65 19.11 -23.65
N CYS A 266 2.36 20.28 -24.18
CA CYS A 266 1.57 21.32 -23.49
C CYS A 266 0.17 20.82 -23.14
N PHE A 267 -0.47 20.11 -24.06
CA PHE A 267 -1.78 19.52 -23.80
C PHE A 267 -1.71 18.39 -22.75
N ALA A 268 -0.67 17.56 -22.79
CA ALA A 268 -0.45 16.56 -21.74
C ALA A 268 -0.34 17.19 -20.36
N ALA A 269 0.40 18.30 -20.23
CA ALA A 269 0.53 19.06 -18.99
C ALA A 269 -0.81 19.67 -18.54
N PHE A 270 -1.57 20.27 -19.48
CA PHE A 270 -2.92 20.77 -19.20
C PHE A 270 -3.87 19.68 -18.74
N TYR A 271 -3.89 18.52 -19.42
CA TYR A 271 -4.75 17.40 -19.05
C TYR A 271 -4.34 16.80 -17.70
N ALA A 272 -3.04 16.68 -17.42
CA ALA A 272 -2.55 16.25 -16.10
C ALA A 272 -3.00 17.21 -14.99
N TRP A 273 -2.98 18.52 -15.24
CA TRP A 273 -3.52 19.51 -14.30
C TRP A 273 -5.03 19.32 -14.10
N LEU A 274 -5.79 19.13 -15.17
CA LEU A 274 -7.23 18.90 -15.11
C LEU A 274 -7.59 17.63 -14.31
N THR A 275 -6.76 16.59 -14.39
CA THR A 275 -6.91 15.33 -13.63
C THR A 275 -6.41 15.42 -12.17
N GLY A 276 -6.00 16.59 -11.71
CA GLY A 276 -5.57 16.85 -10.34
C GLY A 276 -4.12 16.46 -10.07
N MET A 277 -3.25 16.49 -11.08
CA MET A 277 -1.82 16.20 -10.97
C MET A 277 -1.52 14.84 -10.32
N GLN A 278 -2.37 13.86 -10.59
CA GLN A 278 -2.19 12.51 -10.06
C GLN A 278 -0.77 11.98 -10.40
N PRO A 279 -0.10 11.24 -9.50
CA PRO A 279 1.29 10.80 -9.71
C PRO A 279 1.56 10.09 -11.06
N PRO A 280 0.67 9.19 -11.57
CA PRO A 280 0.88 8.60 -12.90
C PRO A 280 0.82 9.62 -14.05
N ALA A 281 -0.06 10.62 -13.94
CA ALA A 281 -0.20 11.68 -14.93
C ALA A 281 1.05 12.56 -14.98
N LEU A 282 1.52 13.02 -13.81
CA LEU A 282 2.74 13.84 -13.69
C LEU A 282 3.96 13.11 -14.27
N ARG A 283 4.14 11.83 -13.94
CA ARG A 283 5.24 11.02 -14.49
C ARG A 283 5.21 10.94 -16.02
N THR A 284 4.02 10.84 -16.60
CA THR A 284 3.89 10.82 -18.07
C THR A 284 4.24 12.16 -18.68
N VAL A 285 3.81 13.27 -18.08
CA VAL A 285 4.19 14.61 -18.53
C VAL A 285 5.71 14.80 -18.49
N VAL A 286 6.35 14.43 -17.38
CA VAL A 286 7.81 14.47 -17.25
C VAL A 286 8.48 13.62 -18.33
N SER A 287 8.00 12.41 -18.56
CA SER A 287 8.56 11.51 -19.59
C SER A 287 8.38 12.05 -21.00
N LEU A 288 7.21 12.60 -21.34
CA LEU A 288 6.97 13.23 -22.64
C LEU A 288 7.84 14.48 -22.83
N THR A 289 8.03 15.27 -21.77
CA THR A 289 8.91 16.44 -21.79
C THR A 289 10.37 16.03 -22.03
N VAL A 290 10.87 15.01 -21.31
CA VAL A 290 12.22 14.46 -21.54
C VAL A 290 12.38 13.97 -22.97
N LEU A 291 11.40 13.20 -23.47
CA LEU A 291 11.42 12.71 -24.86
C LEU A 291 11.43 13.87 -25.86
N ALA A 292 10.65 14.91 -25.65
CA ALA A 292 10.61 16.09 -26.49
C ALA A 292 11.95 16.83 -26.47
N LEU A 293 12.55 17.04 -25.30
CA LEU A 293 13.86 17.68 -25.16
C LEU A 293 14.99 16.89 -25.86
N LEU A 294 14.99 15.56 -25.72
CA LEU A 294 15.96 14.70 -26.42
C LEU A 294 15.78 14.79 -27.92
N ARG A 295 14.55 14.81 -28.43
CA ARG A 295 14.30 14.98 -29.88
C ARG A 295 14.68 16.38 -30.39
N LEU A 296 14.32 17.42 -29.62
CA LEU A 296 14.67 18.80 -30.00
C LEU A 296 16.18 19.06 -30.00
N SER A 297 16.93 18.37 -29.14
CA SER A 297 18.41 18.44 -29.11
C SER A 297 19.08 17.65 -30.23
N GLY A 298 18.33 16.98 -31.10
CA GLY A 298 18.86 16.16 -32.20
C GLY A 298 19.59 14.89 -31.76
N ARG A 299 19.50 14.51 -30.49
CA ARG A 299 20.20 13.34 -29.96
C ARG A 299 19.47 12.06 -30.31
N GLN A 300 20.18 11.12 -30.88
CA GLN A 300 19.69 9.74 -31.05
C GLN A 300 19.98 8.95 -29.77
N CYS A 301 18.94 8.54 -29.07
CA CYS A 301 19.03 7.76 -27.84
C CYS A 301 18.35 6.39 -28.04
N SER A 302 18.97 5.35 -27.49
CA SER A 302 18.33 4.03 -27.43
C SER A 302 17.11 4.06 -26.49
N PRO A 303 16.14 3.13 -26.63
CA PRO A 303 15.00 3.07 -25.71
C PRO A 303 15.39 2.98 -24.23
N TRP A 304 16.48 2.26 -23.91
CA TRP A 304 17.02 2.16 -22.56
C TRP A 304 17.57 3.49 -22.03
N GLN A 305 18.24 4.27 -22.89
CA GLN A 305 18.75 5.59 -22.51
C GLN A 305 17.59 6.57 -22.25
N VAL A 306 16.56 6.54 -23.09
CA VAL A 306 15.34 7.34 -22.87
C VAL A 306 14.67 6.95 -21.56
N TRP A 307 14.51 5.64 -21.31
CA TRP A 307 13.93 5.13 -20.07
C TRP A 307 14.72 5.60 -18.83
N LEU A 308 16.05 5.46 -18.85
CA LEU A 308 16.92 5.94 -17.78
C LEU A 308 16.76 7.44 -17.52
N CYS A 309 16.73 8.25 -18.60
CA CYS A 309 16.55 9.69 -18.49
C CYS A 309 15.18 10.06 -17.90
N CYS A 310 14.10 9.36 -18.30
CA CYS A 310 12.77 9.59 -17.77
C CYS A 310 12.69 9.25 -16.27
N VAL A 311 13.19 8.08 -15.86
CA VAL A 311 13.18 7.67 -14.45
C VAL A 311 14.05 8.62 -13.62
N ALA A 312 15.22 8.98 -14.10
CA ALA A 312 16.09 9.93 -13.43
C ALA A 312 15.46 11.32 -13.27
N ALA A 313 14.78 11.83 -14.30
CA ALA A 313 14.09 13.11 -14.23
C ALA A 313 12.95 13.10 -13.19
N ILE A 314 12.18 12.00 -13.12
CA ILE A 314 11.14 11.83 -12.10
C ILE A 314 11.75 11.84 -10.70
N LEU A 315 12.81 11.06 -10.46
CA LEU A 315 13.48 10.97 -9.16
C LEU A 315 14.27 12.24 -8.79
N PHE A 316 14.70 13.02 -9.78
CA PHE A 316 15.33 14.32 -9.54
C PHE A 316 14.32 15.35 -9.04
N ILE A 317 13.12 15.37 -9.64
CA ILE A 317 12.02 16.26 -9.24
C ILE A 317 11.48 15.84 -7.86
N ASP A 318 11.27 14.54 -7.68
CA ASP A 318 10.73 13.96 -6.45
C ASP A 318 11.50 12.70 -6.03
N PRO A 319 12.54 12.84 -5.18
CA PRO A 319 13.28 11.69 -4.69
C PRO A 319 12.43 10.69 -3.88
N LEU A 320 11.40 11.17 -3.17
CA LEU A 320 10.51 10.30 -2.37
C LEU A 320 9.59 9.43 -3.24
N ALA A 321 9.45 9.77 -4.53
CA ALA A 321 8.75 8.90 -5.47
C ALA A 321 9.35 7.49 -5.55
N VAL A 322 10.62 7.28 -5.16
CA VAL A 322 11.25 5.95 -5.05
C VAL A 322 10.49 5.03 -4.09
N LEU A 323 9.85 5.56 -3.06
CA LEU A 323 9.00 4.82 -2.12
C LEU A 323 7.69 4.36 -2.78
N SER A 324 7.27 4.97 -3.88
CA SER A 324 5.98 4.70 -4.54
C SER A 324 5.99 3.36 -5.28
N GLN A 325 5.16 2.42 -4.83
CA GLN A 325 4.94 1.16 -5.52
C GLN A 325 4.41 1.38 -6.95
N SER A 326 3.63 2.44 -7.17
CA SER A 326 3.10 2.76 -8.50
C SER A 326 4.18 3.28 -9.46
N LEU A 327 5.24 3.96 -8.96
CA LEU A 327 6.41 4.30 -9.78
C LEU A 327 7.18 3.03 -10.14
N ALA A 328 7.43 2.16 -9.16
CA ALA A 328 8.13 0.90 -9.39
C ALA A 328 7.43 0.07 -10.48
N LEU A 329 6.10 -0.12 -10.37
CA LEU A 329 5.30 -0.83 -11.39
C LEU A 329 5.38 -0.16 -12.76
N SER A 330 5.24 1.16 -12.84
CA SER A 330 5.27 1.90 -14.10
C SER A 330 6.65 1.83 -14.77
N ALA A 331 7.71 2.08 -14.03
CA ALA A 331 9.07 2.04 -14.56
C ALA A 331 9.47 0.62 -14.98
N PHE A 332 9.16 -0.37 -14.15
CA PHE A 332 9.45 -1.78 -14.43
C PHE A 332 8.62 -2.31 -15.61
N ALA A 333 7.36 -1.89 -15.77
CA ALA A 333 6.54 -2.27 -16.92
C ALA A 333 7.16 -1.78 -18.25
N VAL A 334 7.64 -0.53 -18.29
CA VAL A 334 8.30 -0.02 -19.51
C VAL A 334 9.61 -0.74 -19.77
N ALA A 335 10.43 -1.00 -18.75
CA ALA A 335 11.65 -1.79 -18.86
C ALA A 335 11.37 -3.21 -19.39
N THR A 336 10.33 -3.86 -18.84
CA THR A 336 9.82 -5.16 -19.28
C THR A 336 9.46 -5.16 -20.77
N LEU A 337 8.73 -4.15 -21.24
CA LEU A 337 8.35 -4.02 -22.64
C LEU A 337 9.57 -3.82 -23.55
N ILE A 338 10.52 -2.94 -23.17
CA ILE A 338 11.75 -2.74 -23.94
C ILE A 338 12.51 -4.07 -24.05
N PHE A 339 12.70 -4.77 -22.92
CA PHE A 339 13.38 -6.06 -22.89
C PHE A 339 12.65 -7.09 -23.76
N TRP A 340 11.34 -7.26 -23.58
CA TRP A 340 10.51 -8.25 -24.28
C TRP A 340 10.60 -8.09 -25.79
N TYR A 341 10.36 -6.90 -26.32
CA TYR A 341 10.38 -6.65 -27.76
C TYR A 341 11.78 -6.73 -28.38
N GLN A 342 12.83 -6.44 -27.62
CA GLN A 342 14.20 -6.56 -28.11
C GLN A 342 14.72 -8.00 -28.10
N TRP A 343 14.34 -8.78 -27.08
CA TRP A 343 14.86 -10.12 -26.88
C TRP A 343 13.97 -11.22 -27.48
N LEU A 344 12.69 -11.01 -27.53
CA LEU A 344 11.70 -11.91 -28.12
C LEU A 344 10.80 -11.15 -29.10
N PRO A 345 11.33 -10.72 -30.26
CA PRO A 345 10.54 -9.97 -31.24
C PRO A 345 9.40 -10.82 -31.80
N LEU A 346 8.28 -10.18 -32.12
CA LEU A 346 7.11 -10.84 -32.71
C LEU A 346 7.50 -11.48 -34.05
N PRO A 347 7.20 -12.77 -34.27
CA PRO A 347 7.42 -13.43 -35.55
C PRO A 347 6.68 -12.73 -36.70
N LYS A 348 7.32 -12.66 -37.86
CA LYS A 348 6.71 -12.05 -39.05
C LYS A 348 5.74 -13.04 -39.69
N TRP A 349 4.53 -13.13 -39.15
CA TRP A 349 3.48 -13.96 -39.74
C TRP A 349 2.86 -13.27 -40.94
N GLN A 350 2.57 -14.04 -42.01
CA GLN A 350 1.84 -13.57 -43.20
C GLN A 350 0.33 -13.59 -42.92
N LEU A 351 -0.11 -12.73 -42.00
CA LEU A 351 -1.52 -12.57 -41.70
C LEU A 351 -2.14 -11.39 -42.46
N PRO A 352 -3.45 -11.46 -42.80
CA PRO A 352 -4.18 -10.32 -43.33
C PRO A 352 -4.02 -9.09 -42.42
N ARG A 353 -3.99 -7.89 -43.02
CA ARG A 353 -3.73 -6.64 -42.26
C ARG A 353 -4.63 -6.44 -41.04
N TRP A 354 -5.88 -6.84 -41.12
CA TRP A 354 -6.89 -6.72 -40.06
C TRP A 354 -6.68 -7.70 -38.91
N LEU A 355 -5.99 -8.83 -39.10
CA LEU A 355 -5.67 -9.80 -38.05
C LEU A 355 -4.33 -9.53 -37.37
N LYS A 356 -3.43 -8.72 -37.95
CA LYS A 356 -2.11 -8.42 -37.37
C LYS A 356 -2.13 -7.82 -35.97
N PRO A 357 -3.10 -6.98 -35.59
CA PRO A 357 -3.16 -6.43 -34.23
C PRO A 357 -3.37 -7.49 -33.13
N LEU A 358 -4.09 -8.58 -33.43
CA LEU A 358 -4.42 -9.59 -32.42
C LEU A 358 -3.20 -10.34 -31.85
N PRO A 359 -2.29 -10.94 -32.68
CA PRO A 359 -1.08 -11.56 -32.17
C PRO A 359 -0.12 -10.54 -31.55
N ALA A 360 -0.09 -9.29 -32.03
CA ALA A 360 0.72 -8.24 -31.42
C ALA A 360 0.23 -7.90 -30.01
N LEU A 361 -1.08 -7.80 -29.83
CA LEU A 361 -1.68 -7.54 -28.51
C LEU A 361 -1.51 -8.74 -27.58
N LEU A 362 -1.69 -9.98 -28.08
CA LEU A 362 -1.45 -11.19 -27.32
C LEU A 362 0.02 -11.30 -26.87
N HIS A 363 0.95 -11.03 -27.78
CA HIS A 363 2.39 -11.00 -27.48
C HIS A 363 2.71 -9.97 -26.38
N LEU A 364 2.13 -8.76 -26.45
CA LEU A 364 2.23 -7.74 -25.43
C LEU A 364 1.73 -8.25 -24.07
N GLN A 365 0.53 -8.84 -24.04
CA GLN A 365 -0.09 -9.32 -22.80
C GLN A 365 0.71 -10.46 -22.16
N LEU A 366 1.24 -11.38 -22.96
CA LEU A 366 2.10 -12.46 -22.46
C LEU A 366 3.42 -11.93 -21.88
N GLY A 367 4.05 -10.95 -22.55
CA GLY A 367 5.24 -10.30 -22.02
C GLY A 367 4.98 -9.62 -20.67
N MET A 368 3.89 -8.88 -20.56
CA MET A 368 3.48 -8.22 -19.32
C MET A 368 3.13 -9.24 -18.24
N LEU A 369 2.37 -10.30 -18.58
CA LEU A 369 2.00 -11.33 -17.62
C LEU A 369 3.23 -12.00 -16.99
N PHE A 370 4.19 -12.44 -17.80
CA PHE A 370 5.33 -13.23 -17.30
C PHE A 370 6.45 -12.40 -16.73
N LEU A 371 6.81 -11.29 -17.35
CA LEU A 371 7.97 -10.51 -16.92
C LEU A 371 7.65 -9.50 -15.81
N LEU A 372 6.37 -9.13 -15.63
CA LEU A 372 5.98 -8.26 -14.52
C LEU A 372 5.72 -9.05 -13.22
N LEU A 373 5.67 -10.39 -13.29
CA LEU A 373 5.38 -11.27 -12.15
C LEU A 373 6.17 -10.98 -10.87
N PRO A 374 7.51 -10.83 -10.89
CA PRO A 374 8.28 -10.65 -9.66
C PRO A 374 7.80 -9.45 -8.86
N LEU A 375 7.52 -8.34 -9.55
CA LEU A 375 7.06 -7.12 -8.91
C LEU A 375 5.57 -7.19 -8.55
N GLN A 376 4.73 -7.79 -9.38
CA GLN A 376 3.32 -7.99 -9.07
C GLN A 376 3.13 -8.85 -7.82
N VAL A 377 3.82 -9.98 -7.74
CA VAL A 377 3.72 -10.88 -6.59
C VAL A 377 4.26 -10.22 -5.32
N SER A 378 5.35 -9.47 -5.41
CA SER A 378 5.90 -8.76 -4.24
C SER A 378 4.99 -7.64 -3.71
N ILE A 379 4.11 -7.08 -4.54
CA ILE A 379 3.23 -5.96 -4.16
C ILE A 379 1.80 -6.44 -3.85
N PHE A 380 1.26 -7.34 -4.67
CA PHE A 380 -0.15 -7.75 -4.60
C PHE A 380 -0.35 -9.16 -4.07
N HIS A 381 0.72 -9.93 -3.85
CA HIS A 381 0.71 -11.32 -3.36
C HIS A 381 -0.18 -12.26 -4.21
N GLY A 382 -0.28 -11.96 -5.51
CA GLY A 382 -1.08 -12.75 -6.43
C GLY A 382 -1.05 -12.22 -7.85
N MET A 383 -1.73 -12.94 -8.71
CA MET A 383 -1.91 -12.59 -10.12
C MET A 383 -3.28 -13.01 -10.62
N SER A 384 -3.77 -12.36 -11.66
CA SER A 384 -5.00 -12.77 -12.35
C SER A 384 -4.68 -13.45 -13.67
N LEU A 385 -5.06 -14.71 -13.81
CA LEU A 385 -4.95 -15.43 -15.10
C LEU A 385 -5.96 -14.91 -16.12
N SER A 386 -7.14 -14.48 -15.67
CA SER A 386 -8.15 -13.87 -16.53
C SER A 386 -7.68 -12.58 -17.17
N SER A 387 -6.60 -11.95 -16.63
CA SER A 387 -6.08 -10.66 -17.11
C SER A 387 -5.66 -10.68 -18.58
N VAL A 388 -5.13 -11.80 -19.09
CA VAL A 388 -4.74 -11.91 -20.51
C VAL A 388 -5.95 -11.74 -21.41
N ILE A 389 -7.02 -12.50 -21.14
CA ILE A 389 -8.27 -12.44 -21.91
C ILE A 389 -8.95 -11.10 -21.70
N ALA A 390 -9.08 -10.65 -20.44
CA ALA A 390 -9.71 -9.39 -20.09
C ALA A 390 -9.05 -8.21 -20.81
N ASN A 391 -7.73 -8.11 -20.75
CA ASN A 391 -7.00 -7.00 -21.35
C ASN A 391 -6.96 -7.05 -22.89
N LEU A 392 -7.22 -8.21 -23.50
CA LEU A 392 -7.29 -8.34 -24.95
C LEU A 392 -8.44 -7.50 -25.54
N PHE A 393 -9.56 -7.38 -24.82
CA PHE A 393 -10.68 -6.53 -25.24
C PHE A 393 -10.81 -5.24 -24.42
N ALA A 394 -10.49 -5.27 -23.10
CA ALA A 394 -10.69 -4.11 -22.24
C ALA A 394 -9.73 -2.96 -22.59
N VAL A 395 -8.45 -3.25 -22.82
CA VAL A 395 -7.48 -2.21 -23.17
C VAL A 395 -7.85 -1.51 -24.49
N PRO A 396 -8.13 -2.20 -25.61
CA PRO A 396 -8.57 -1.52 -26.84
C PRO A 396 -9.88 -0.76 -26.67
N LEU A 397 -10.88 -1.34 -26.02
CA LEU A 397 -12.19 -0.72 -25.82
C LEU A 397 -12.08 0.56 -25.01
N VAL A 398 -11.38 0.51 -23.86
CA VAL A 398 -11.19 1.69 -23.00
C VAL A 398 -10.36 2.74 -23.72
N THR A 399 -9.21 2.34 -24.31
CA THR A 399 -8.25 3.28 -24.88
C THR A 399 -8.75 3.95 -26.15
N PHE A 400 -9.39 3.21 -27.07
CA PHE A 400 -9.75 3.74 -28.38
C PHE A 400 -11.21 4.13 -28.52
N ILE A 401 -12.09 3.74 -27.58
CA ILE A 401 -13.51 4.06 -27.63
C ILE A 401 -13.93 4.87 -26.39
N SER A 402 -13.81 4.30 -25.18
CA SER A 402 -14.36 4.95 -23.97
C SER A 402 -13.63 6.24 -23.65
N VAL A 403 -12.31 6.27 -23.60
CA VAL A 403 -11.53 7.47 -23.26
C VAL A 403 -11.70 8.59 -24.31
N PRO A 404 -11.60 8.35 -25.63
CA PRO A 404 -11.89 9.39 -26.61
C PRO A 404 -13.32 9.96 -26.51
N LEU A 405 -14.33 9.12 -26.26
CA LEU A 405 -15.70 9.59 -26.03
C LEU A 405 -15.79 10.44 -24.75
N ILE A 406 -15.14 10.03 -23.67
CA ILE A 406 -15.09 10.79 -22.42
C ILE A 406 -14.43 12.16 -22.64
N LEU A 407 -13.30 12.21 -23.33
CA LEU A 407 -12.61 13.48 -23.65
C LEU A 407 -13.46 14.37 -24.55
N ALA A 408 -14.13 13.80 -25.55
CA ALA A 408 -15.05 14.53 -26.40
C ALA A 408 -16.26 15.06 -25.61
N GLY A 409 -16.85 14.26 -24.74
CA GLY A 409 -17.95 14.68 -23.86
C GLY A 409 -17.52 15.82 -22.92
N MET A 410 -16.33 15.73 -22.33
CA MET A 410 -15.75 16.79 -21.50
C MET A 410 -15.58 18.09 -22.29
N LEU A 411 -15.11 18.02 -23.54
CA LEU A 411 -14.95 19.19 -24.41
C LEU A 411 -16.30 19.79 -24.79
N LEU A 412 -17.27 18.95 -25.15
CA LEU A 412 -18.64 19.41 -25.50
C LEU A 412 -19.35 20.08 -24.31
N HIS A 413 -19.14 19.52 -23.10
CA HIS A 413 -19.62 20.13 -21.85
C HIS A 413 -19.02 21.52 -21.64
N LEU A 414 -17.72 21.68 -21.84
CA LEU A 414 -17.05 22.99 -21.73
C LEU A 414 -17.57 23.99 -22.77
N CYS A 415 -17.91 23.50 -23.97
CA CYS A 415 -18.46 24.31 -25.05
C CYS A 415 -20.00 24.55 -24.95
N ALA A 416 -20.65 24.00 -23.92
CA ALA A 416 -22.10 24.06 -23.72
C ALA A 416 -22.93 23.53 -24.91
N LEU A 417 -22.43 22.52 -25.62
CA LEU A 417 -23.08 21.88 -26.76
C LEU A 417 -23.98 20.72 -26.33
N ASN A 418 -25.00 21.02 -25.55
CA ASN A 418 -25.81 20.06 -24.78
C ASN A 418 -26.39 18.91 -25.61
N VAL A 419 -26.85 19.13 -26.84
CA VAL A 419 -27.46 18.09 -27.67
C VAL A 419 -26.44 17.01 -28.10
N LEU A 420 -25.21 17.41 -28.45
CA LEU A 420 -24.13 16.50 -28.81
C LEU A 420 -23.54 15.84 -27.56
N GLU A 421 -23.44 16.62 -26.49
CA GLU A 421 -22.95 16.15 -25.19
C GLU A 421 -23.73 14.95 -24.68
N ILE A 422 -25.08 15.03 -24.63
CA ILE A 422 -25.93 13.94 -24.17
C ILE A 422 -25.70 12.66 -24.99
N LYS A 423 -25.57 12.78 -26.32
CA LYS A 423 -25.31 11.64 -27.20
C LYS A 423 -23.96 11.00 -26.92
N VAL A 424 -22.94 11.82 -26.71
CA VAL A 424 -21.57 11.33 -26.44
C VAL A 424 -21.49 10.67 -25.07
N TRP A 425 -22.11 11.24 -24.03
CA TRP A 425 -22.17 10.59 -22.72
C TRP A 425 -22.93 9.28 -22.75
N PHE A 426 -24.04 9.21 -23.50
CA PHE A 426 -24.75 7.95 -23.69
C PHE A 426 -23.88 6.87 -24.35
N LEU A 427 -23.10 7.24 -25.39
CA LEU A 427 -22.19 6.30 -26.05
C LEU A 427 -21.04 5.87 -25.11
N ALA A 428 -20.51 6.79 -24.31
CA ALA A 428 -19.49 6.49 -23.31
C ALA A 428 -20.01 5.50 -22.25
N ASP A 429 -21.22 5.74 -21.72
CA ASP A 429 -21.88 4.86 -20.76
C ASP A 429 -22.12 3.47 -21.38
N LYS A 430 -22.61 3.38 -22.61
CA LYS A 430 -22.83 2.11 -23.31
C LYS A 430 -21.52 1.36 -23.62
N SER A 431 -20.44 2.08 -23.90
CA SER A 431 -19.12 1.44 -24.08
C SER A 431 -18.61 0.79 -22.79
N LEU A 432 -18.87 1.42 -21.64
CA LEU A 432 -18.54 0.85 -20.33
C LEU A 432 -19.51 -0.27 -19.93
N ASP A 433 -20.79 -0.15 -20.28
CA ASP A 433 -21.78 -1.20 -20.07
C ASP A 433 -21.36 -2.50 -20.79
N LEU A 434 -20.91 -2.39 -22.05
CA LEU A 434 -20.31 -3.50 -22.79
C LEU A 434 -19.07 -4.05 -22.10
N LEU A 435 -18.15 -3.18 -21.65
CA LEU A 435 -16.94 -3.58 -20.95
C LEU A 435 -17.25 -4.41 -19.71
N PHE A 436 -18.05 -3.86 -18.80
CA PHE A 436 -18.38 -4.52 -17.54
C PHE A 436 -19.27 -5.77 -17.74
N GLY A 437 -20.13 -5.75 -18.76
CA GLY A 437 -20.91 -6.91 -19.17
C GLY A 437 -20.04 -8.08 -19.64
N LEU A 438 -18.93 -7.80 -20.34
CA LEU A 438 -17.97 -8.82 -20.76
C LEU A 438 -17.10 -9.26 -19.56
N LEU A 439 -16.62 -8.35 -18.74
CA LEU A 439 -15.79 -8.68 -17.57
C LEU A 439 -16.54 -9.59 -16.58
N LYS A 440 -17.82 -9.36 -16.34
CA LYS A 440 -18.66 -10.19 -15.46
C LYS A 440 -18.83 -11.65 -15.94
N LYS A 441 -18.61 -11.91 -17.23
CA LYS A 441 -18.69 -13.28 -17.81
C LYS A 441 -17.38 -14.06 -17.65
N LEU A 442 -16.29 -13.40 -17.29
CA LEU A 442 -15.01 -14.06 -17.04
C LEU A 442 -15.05 -14.74 -15.66
N PRO A 443 -14.43 -15.93 -15.55
CA PRO A 443 -14.24 -16.56 -14.25
C PRO A 443 -13.34 -15.71 -13.36
N ASP A 444 -13.50 -15.85 -12.05
CA ASP A 444 -12.51 -15.34 -11.10
C ASP A 444 -11.17 -16.01 -11.38
N GLY A 445 -10.25 -15.24 -11.89
CA GLY A 445 -8.92 -15.70 -12.29
C GLY A 445 -7.83 -15.32 -11.28
N TRP A 446 -8.20 -14.78 -10.12
CA TRP A 446 -7.22 -14.38 -9.13
C TRP A 446 -6.60 -15.60 -8.44
N ILE A 447 -5.27 -15.65 -8.41
CA ILE A 447 -4.50 -16.68 -7.72
C ILE A 447 -3.61 -15.98 -6.69
N ASP A 448 -3.81 -16.33 -5.41
CA ASP A 448 -2.90 -15.92 -4.35
C ASP A 448 -1.58 -16.70 -4.46
N ILE A 449 -0.48 -16.01 -4.32
CA ILE A 449 0.88 -16.54 -4.44
C ILE A 449 1.61 -16.23 -3.16
N ASP A 450 2.14 -17.27 -2.51
CA ASP A 450 2.87 -17.16 -1.26
C ASP A 450 4.35 -16.76 -1.48
N GLU A 451 5.04 -16.39 -0.39
CA GLU A 451 6.41 -15.90 -0.43
C GLU A 451 7.42 -16.87 -1.07
N ARG A 452 7.18 -18.19 -0.99
CA ARG A 452 8.08 -19.21 -1.54
C ARG A 452 8.17 -19.16 -3.05
N TRP A 453 7.12 -18.67 -3.73
CA TRP A 453 7.08 -18.53 -5.16
C TRP A 453 7.80 -17.28 -5.68
N LEU A 454 8.17 -16.34 -4.82
CA LEU A 454 8.75 -15.07 -5.24
C LEU A 454 10.02 -15.25 -6.09
N ALA A 455 10.91 -16.15 -5.70
CA ALA A 455 12.11 -16.47 -6.49
C ALA A 455 11.76 -17.12 -7.84
N VAL A 456 10.74 -17.99 -7.86
CA VAL A 456 10.26 -18.69 -9.07
C VAL A 456 9.72 -17.72 -10.12
N THR A 457 9.12 -16.61 -9.70
CA THR A 457 8.62 -15.58 -10.62
C THR A 457 9.69 -14.95 -11.50
N CYS A 458 10.98 -15.11 -11.15
CA CYS A 458 12.10 -14.67 -11.97
C CYS A 458 12.45 -15.63 -13.13
N LEU A 459 11.93 -16.87 -13.12
CA LEU A 459 12.24 -17.86 -14.17
C LEU A 459 11.91 -17.38 -15.59
N PRO A 460 10.78 -16.67 -15.88
CA PRO A 460 10.52 -16.16 -17.21
C PRO A 460 11.62 -15.25 -17.75
N TRP A 461 12.21 -14.39 -16.92
CA TRP A 461 13.34 -13.55 -17.31
C TRP A 461 14.55 -14.39 -17.72
N ILE A 462 14.88 -15.40 -16.92
CA ILE A 462 16.00 -16.31 -17.19
C ILE A 462 15.73 -17.14 -18.43
N ALA A 463 14.50 -17.62 -18.62
CA ALA A 463 14.09 -18.39 -19.80
C ALA A 463 14.29 -17.55 -21.09
N VAL A 464 13.86 -16.29 -21.11
CA VAL A 464 14.05 -15.41 -22.28
C VAL A 464 15.54 -15.17 -22.53
N MET A 465 16.34 -14.89 -21.47
CA MET A 465 17.78 -14.73 -21.60
C MET A 465 18.47 -16.00 -22.11
N ALA A 466 18.13 -17.15 -21.53
CA ALA A 466 18.71 -18.44 -21.93
C ALA A 466 18.35 -18.78 -23.39
N TRP A 467 17.13 -18.51 -23.80
CA TRP A 467 16.69 -18.69 -25.19
C TRP A 467 17.49 -17.79 -26.14
N ARG A 468 17.57 -16.51 -25.86
CA ARG A 468 18.23 -15.50 -26.73
C ARG A 468 19.73 -15.70 -26.85
N LEU A 469 20.40 -16.01 -25.71
CA LEU A 469 21.83 -16.26 -25.65
C LEU A 469 22.21 -17.69 -26.02
N ARG A 470 21.21 -18.57 -26.27
CA ARG A 470 21.40 -20.00 -26.52
C ARG A 470 22.13 -20.75 -25.40
N THR A 471 22.13 -20.21 -24.18
CA THR A 471 22.83 -20.83 -23.03
C THR A 471 22.24 -22.18 -22.66
N TRP A 472 20.97 -22.45 -22.99
CA TRP A 472 20.34 -23.75 -22.86
C TRP A 472 21.04 -24.85 -23.71
N ARG A 473 21.82 -24.45 -24.77
CA ARG A 473 22.65 -25.34 -25.57
C ARG A 473 24.10 -25.37 -25.15
N SER A 474 24.69 -24.17 -24.87
CA SER A 474 26.11 -24.03 -24.55
C SER A 474 26.45 -24.35 -23.09
N ALA A 475 25.52 -24.12 -22.16
CA ALA A 475 25.71 -24.35 -20.72
C ALA A 475 24.42 -24.84 -20.04
N PRO A 476 23.85 -26.00 -20.44
CA PRO A 476 22.58 -26.52 -19.92
C PRO A 476 22.64 -26.76 -18.39
N ALA A 477 23.80 -27.17 -17.88
CA ALA A 477 23.99 -27.37 -16.45
C ALA A 477 23.83 -26.09 -15.63
N VAL A 478 24.26 -24.94 -16.17
CA VAL A 478 24.10 -23.63 -15.52
C VAL A 478 22.61 -23.24 -15.50
N CYS A 479 21.91 -23.42 -16.63
CA CYS A 479 20.46 -23.16 -16.68
C CYS A 479 19.69 -24.04 -15.70
N LEU A 480 20.03 -25.31 -15.60
CA LEU A 480 19.44 -26.25 -14.64
C LEU A 480 19.74 -25.83 -13.20
N ALA A 481 21.01 -25.52 -12.89
CA ALA A 481 21.40 -25.10 -11.54
C ALA A 481 20.66 -23.84 -11.08
N ILE A 482 20.51 -22.82 -11.96
CA ILE A 482 19.75 -21.62 -11.65
C ILE A 482 18.26 -21.96 -11.44
N SER A 483 17.68 -22.83 -12.28
CA SER A 483 16.28 -23.24 -12.13
C SER A 483 16.04 -23.97 -10.81
N VAL A 484 16.93 -24.88 -10.44
CA VAL A 484 16.90 -25.59 -9.15
C VAL A 484 17.03 -24.60 -7.99
N LEU A 485 17.98 -23.66 -8.06
CA LEU A 485 18.17 -22.66 -7.01
C LEU A 485 16.92 -21.80 -6.81
N LEU A 486 16.27 -21.35 -7.89
CA LEU A 486 15.06 -20.53 -7.81
C LEU A 486 13.82 -21.31 -7.34
N THR A 487 13.77 -22.61 -7.62
CA THR A 487 12.67 -23.48 -7.17
C THR A 487 12.94 -24.09 -5.79
N PHE A 488 14.17 -23.99 -5.27
CA PHE A 488 14.56 -24.56 -3.96
C PHE A 488 13.64 -24.16 -2.80
N PRO A 489 13.15 -22.89 -2.70
CA PRO A 489 12.22 -22.51 -1.63
C PRO A 489 10.92 -23.33 -1.61
N LEU A 490 10.47 -23.85 -2.76
CA LEU A 490 9.25 -24.67 -2.85
C LEU A 490 9.44 -26.07 -2.22
N TRP A 491 10.68 -26.60 -2.28
CA TRP A 491 10.99 -27.96 -1.81
C TRP A 491 11.57 -27.97 -0.39
N ARG A 492 11.95 -26.80 0.11
CA ARG A 492 12.40 -26.66 1.49
C ARG A 492 11.24 -26.96 2.42
N SER A 493 11.29 -28.11 3.09
CA SER A 493 10.31 -28.45 4.11
C SER A 493 10.37 -27.38 5.22
N GLN A 494 9.23 -26.74 5.50
CA GLN A 494 9.09 -25.83 6.64
C GLN A 494 8.95 -26.59 7.98
N LYS A 495 9.62 -27.72 8.15
CA LYS A 495 9.72 -28.36 9.46
C LYS A 495 10.62 -27.50 10.34
N THR A 496 10.12 -26.35 10.77
CA THR A 496 10.70 -25.63 11.90
C THR A 496 10.43 -26.45 13.15
N GLU A 497 11.50 -26.83 13.84
CA GLU A 497 11.36 -27.40 15.18
C GLU A 497 10.73 -26.32 16.06
N GLY A 498 9.66 -26.70 16.78
CA GLY A 498 8.96 -25.75 17.65
C GLY A 498 7.65 -25.20 17.09
N TRP A 499 7.24 -24.10 17.64
CA TRP A 499 6.00 -23.38 17.29
C TRP A 499 6.19 -21.88 17.43
N THR A 500 5.34 -21.10 16.80
CA THR A 500 5.44 -19.64 16.81
C THR A 500 4.12 -19.00 17.17
N VAL A 501 4.16 -17.94 17.97
CA VAL A 501 3.02 -17.08 18.24
C VAL A 501 3.27 -15.73 17.60
N HIS A 502 2.34 -15.31 16.76
CA HIS A 502 2.37 -14.01 16.12
C HIS A 502 1.25 -13.13 16.69
N MET A 503 1.59 -11.95 17.16
CA MET A 503 0.63 -10.87 17.40
C MET A 503 0.67 -9.95 16.20
N LEU A 504 -0.43 -9.94 15.44
CA LEU A 504 -0.54 -9.09 14.26
C LEU A 504 -0.84 -7.65 14.68
N ASP A 505 -0.24 -6.70 13.97
CA ASP A 505 -0.56 -5.28 14.11
C ASP A 505 -1.83 -4.96 13.30
N ILE A 506 -2.96 -4.98 13.97
CA ILE A 506 -4.28 -4.71 13.38
C ILE A 506 -4.88 -3.38 13.83
N GLY A 507 -4.07 -2.53 14.48
CA GLY A 507 -4.55 -1.33 15.12
C GLY A 507 -5.29 -1.63 16.42
N GLN A 508 -6.54 -1.17 16.57
CA GLN A 508 -7.33 -1.47 17.75
C GLN A 508 -8.01 -2.85 17.60
N GLY A 509 -7.86 -3.70 18.62
CA GLY A 509 -8.36 -5.06 18.66
C GLY A 509 -7.23 -6.09 18.87
N VAL A 510 -7.60 -7.36 18.84
CA VAL A 510 -6.67 -8.48 19.01
C VAL A 510 -6.76 -9.43 17.81
N ALA A 511 -5.61 -9.84 17.30
CA ALA A 511 -5.48 -10.96 16.38
C ALA A 511 -4.14 -11.64 16.65
N MET A 512 -4.19 -12.85 17.19
CA MET A 512 -3.00 -13.67 17.39
C MET A 512 -3.09 -14.95 16.57
N VAL A 513 -1.96 -15.38 16.06
CA VAL A 513 -1.84 -16.61 15.26
C VAL A 513 -0.85 -17.53 15.95
N VAL A 514 -1.26 -18.73 16.25
CA VAL A 514 -0.41 -19.82 16.77
C VAL A 514 -0.11 -20.73 15.61
N GLU A 515 1.16 -20.77 15.21
CA GLU A 515 1.64 -21.53 14.07
C GLU A 515 2.43 -22.74 14.53
N ARG A 516 2.14 -23.89 13.93
CA ARG A 516 2.97 -25.09 14.02
C ARG A 516 2.81 -25.94 12.76
N GLN A 517 3.92 -26.38 12.15
CA GLN A 517 3.95 -27.29 10.99
C GLN A 517 3.10 -26.82 9.78
N GLY A 518 3.08 -25.50 9.49
CA GLY A 518 2.32 -24.94 8.37
C GLY A 518 0.80 -24.85 8.61
N ARG A 519 0.35 -25.10 9.82
CA ARG A 519 -1.03 -24.97 10.27
C ARG A 519 -1.15 -23.84 11.29
N ALA A 520 -2.34 -23.28 11.44
CA ALA A 520 -2.56 -22.18 12.35
C ALA A 520 -3.85 -22.32 13.15
N ILE A 521 -3.82 -21.83 14.40
CA ILE A 521 -5.01 -21.49 15.19
C ILE A 521 -4.96 -20.00 15.45
N LEU A 522 -6.12 -19.35 15.29
CA LEU A 522 -6.26 -17.93 15.60
C LEU A 522 -6.87 -17.73 16.99
N TYR A 523 -6.50 -16.63 17.62
CA TYR A 523 -7.16 -16.10 18.79
C TYR A 523 -7.58 -14.66 18.49
N ASP A 524 -8.90 -14.45 18.42
CA ASP A 524 -9.58 -13.27 17.94
C ASP A 524 -9.29 -12.89 16.47
N THR A 525 -10.10 -12.01 15.89
CA THR A 525 -10.12 -11.70 14.46
C THR A 525 -10.14 -10.20 14.16
N GLY A 526 -9.93 -9.37 15.19
CA GLY A 526 -9.85 -7.92 15.06
C GLY A 526 -11.17 -7.24 14.77
N LEU A 527 -11.07 -5.98 14.36
CA LEU A 527 -12.17 -5.02 14.21
C LEU A 527 -12.88 -5.16 12.85
N ALA A 528 -14.19 -4.87 12.84
CA ALA A 528 -14.95 -4.58 11.63
C ALA A 528 -15.45 -3.14 11.61
N TRP A 529 -15.52 -2.57 10.41
CA TRP A 529 -16.04 -1.22 10.14
C TRP A 529 -16.90 -1.21 8.87
N PRO A 530 -17.68 -0.16 8.61
CA PRO A 530 -18.43 -0.05 7.35
C PRO A 530 -17.50 -0.16 6.13
N GLY A 531 -17.67 -1.24 5.36
CA GLY A 531 -16.91 -1.50 4.13
C GLY A 531 -15.68 -2.41 4.27
N GLY A 532 -15.38 -2.98 5.45
CA GLY A 532 -14.28 -3.93 5.62
C GLY A 532 -14.07 -4.43 7.04
N ASP A 533 -13.10 -5.29 7.21
CA ASP A 533 -12.66 -5.80 8.50
C ASP A 533 -11.16 -6.16 8.50
N SER A 534 -10.61 -6.36 9.70
CA SER A 534 -9.20 -6.70 9.90
C SER A 534 -8.82 -8.05 9.27
N ALA A 535 -9.76 -9.01 9.21
CA ALA A 535 -9.47 -10.30 8.59
C ALA A 535 -9.25 -10.15 7.08
N GLN A 536 -10.08 -9.39 6.38
CA GLN A 536 -9.91 -9.15 4.95
C GLN A 536 -8.64 -8.36 4.62
N GLN A 537 -8.32 -7.37 5.44
CA GLN A 537 -7.22 -6.44 5.10
C GLN A 537 -5.86 -6.93 5.56
N GLN A 538 -5.78 -7.68 6.65
CA GLN A 538 -4.52 -8.02 7.31
C GLN A 538 -4.36 -9.52 7.56
N ILE A 539 -5.34 -10.19 8.21
CA ILE A 539 -5.16 -11.57 8.67
C ILE A 539 -5.14 -12.58 7.52
N ILE A 540 -6.14 -12.52 6.61
CA ILE A 540 -6.24 -13.44 5.46
C ILE A 540 -5.06 -13.28 4.51
N PRO A 541 -4.67 -12.04 4.11
CA PRO A 541 -3.48 -11.84 3.29
C PRO A 541 -2.20 -12.36 3.95
N TRP A 542 -2.04 -12.12 5.26
CA TRP A 542 -0.90 -12.58 6.03
C TRP A 542 -0.80 -14.12 6.06
N LEU A 543 -1.91 -14.81 6.37
CA LEU A 543 -1.96 -16.28 6.38
C LEU A 543 -1.62 -16.88 5.01
N ARG A 544 -2.17 -16.30 3.93
CA ARG A 544 -1.90 -16.75 2.56
C ARG A 544 -0.45 -16.50 2.16
N TRP A 545 0.11 -15.35 2.52
CA TRP A 545 1.51 -15.02 2.24
C TRP A 545 2.48 -15.99 2.90
N HIS A 546 2.23 -16.35 4.16
CA HIS A 546 3.04 -17.33 4.90
C HIS A 546 2.67 -18.79 4.60
N HIS A 547 1.77 -19.03 3.66
CA HIS A 547 1.29 -20.38 3.32
C HIS A 547 0.73 -21.15 4.51
N LEU A 548 0.01 -20.50 5.41
CA LEU A 548 -0.59 -21.08 6.59
C LEU A 548 -2.06 -21.42 6.35
N THR A 549 -2.46 -22.62 6.75
CA THR A 549 -3.85 -23.05 6.71
C THR A 549 -4.45 -22.94 8.12
N PRO A 550 -5.41 -22.03 8.37
CA PRO A 550 -6.09 -21.96 9.65
C PRO A 550 -7.03 -23.16 9.82
N GLU A 551 -6.91 -23.86 10.93
CA GLU A 551 -7.77 -24.98 11.29
C GLU A 551 -8.86 -24.57 12.29
N GLY A 552 -8.58 -23.57 13.13
CA GLY A 552 -9.50 -23.11 14.13
C GLY A 552 -9.34 -21.66 14.52
N VAL A 553 -10.38 -21.11 15.12
CA VAL A 553 -10.38 -19.79 15.73
C VAL A 553 -11.01 -19.85 17.12
N ILE A 554 -10.35 -19.22 18.07
CA ILE A 554 -10.86 -19.01 19.42
C ILE A 554 -11.29 -17.56 19.50
N ILE A 555 -12.56 -17.31 19.78
CA ILE A 555 -13.11 -15.97 20.02
C ILE A 555 -13.18 -15.75 21.52
N SER A 556 -12.51 -14.69 21.97
CA SER A 556 -12.50 -14.35 23.40
C SER A 556 -13.88 -13.91 23.88
N HIS A 557 -14.50 -12.93 23.24
CA HIS A 557 -15.81 -12.40 23.57
C HIS A 557 -16.48 -11.70 22.39
N GLU A 558 -17.66 -11.12 22.59
CA GLU A 558 -18.55 -10.61 21.53
C GLU A 558 -18.21 -9.20 21.00
N HIS A 559 -17.23 -8.48 21.51
CA HIS A 559 -16.94 -7.13 21.05
C HIS A 559 -16.34 -7.11 19.64
N MET A 560 -16.69 -6.08 18.88
CA MET A 560 -16.37 -5.98 17.45
C MET A 560 -14.88 -5.92 17.16
N ASP A 561 -14.06 -5.46 18.07
CA ASP A 561 -12.61 -5.41 17.96
C ASP A 561 -11.91 -6.77 18.22
N HIS A 562 -12.70 -7.81 18.50
CA HIS A 562 -12.29 -9.20 18.68
C HIS A 562 -12.94 -10.16 17.69
N ILE A 563 -14.26 -10.02 17.46
CA ILE A 563 -15.04 -10.91 16.58
C ILE A 563 -15.24 -10.35 15.18
N GLY A 564 -14.88 -9.10 14.93
CA GLY A 564 -15.27 -8.36 13.72
C GLY A 564 -14.90 -9.05 12.41
N GLY A 565 -13.72 -9.68 12.33
CA GLY A 565 -13.26 -10.38 11.13
C GLY A 565 -13.75 -11.82 10.96
N LEU A 566 -14.50 -12.38 11.94
CA LEU A 566 -14.86 -13.80 11.94
C LEU A 566 -15.62 -14.22 10.69
N HIS A 567 -16.59 -13.43 10.24
CA HIS A 567 -17.38 -13.75 9.05
C HIS A 567 -16.51 -13.88 7.79
N SER A 568 -15.57 -12.96 7.60
CA SER A 568 -14.64 -12.98 6.46
C SER A 568 -13.69 -14.17 6.50
N LEU A 569 -13.24 -14.54 7.72
CA LEU A 569 -12.41 -15.72 7.92
C LEU A 569 -13.16 -17.02 7.60
N GLN A 570 -14.40 -17.17 8.06
CA GLN A 570 -15.26 -18.32 7.72
C GLN A 570 -15.57 -18.42 6.24
N LYS A 571 -15.74 -17.27 5.57
CA LYS A 571 -15.94 -17.24 4.11
C LYS A 571 -14.69 -17.71 3.36
N ALA A 572 -13.50 -17.36 3.84
CA ALA A 572 -12.23 -17.79 3.24
C ALA A 572 -11.92 -19.27 3.52
N TRP A 573 -12.26 -19.76 4.71
CA TRP A 573 -12.07 -21.17 5.14
C TRP A 573 -13.34 -21.69 5.82
N PRO A 574 -14.32 -22.20 5.06
CA PRO A 574 -15.62 -22.65 5.62
C PRO A 574 -15.53 -23.81 6.61
N SER A 575 -14.44 -24.57 6.60
CA SER A 575 -14.21 -25.71 7.47
C SER A 575 -13.56 -25.37 8.81
N ILE A 576 -13.26 -24.09 9.07
CA ILE A 576 -12.61 -23.66 10.32
C ILE A 576 -13.54 -23.92 11.52
N TRP A 577 -13.04 -24.59 12.55
CA TRP A 577 -13.80 -24.72 13.79
C TRP A 577 -13.69 -23.46 14.65
N ILE A 578 -14.72 -23.17 15.40
CA ILE A 578 -14.80 -21.98 16.26
C ILE A 578 -14.99 -22.44 17.71
N ARG A 579 -14.20 -21.89 18.63
CA ARG A 579 -14.42 -21.99 20.07
C ARG A 579 -14.75 -20.63 20.66
N SER A 580 -15.71 -20.57 21.55
CA SER A 580 -16.03 -19.34 22.25
C SER A 580 -16.83 -19.60 23.53
N PRO A 581 -16.90 -18.63 24.44
CA PRO A 581 -17.79 -18.70 25.61
C PRO A 581 -19.22 -18.24 25.31
N LEU A 582 -19.55 -17.93 24.01
CA LEU A 582 -20.78 -17.26 23.63
C LEU A 582 -22.00 -18.20 23.60
N GLY A 583 -21.79 -19.50 23.45
CA GLY A 583 -22.87 -20.47 23.34
C GLY A 583 -23.64 -20.39 22.02
N TRP A 584 -23.08 -19.79 20.98
CA TRP A 584 -23.70 -19.68 19.64
C TRP A 584 -23.66 -21.01 18.89
N GLY A 585 -24.68 -21.23 18.06
CA GLY A 585 -24.71 -22.43 17.21
C GLY A 585 -23.46 -22.56 16.34
N GLY A 586 -22.89 -23.76 16.30
CA GLY A 586 -21.63 -24.02 15.58
C GLY A 586 -20.35 -23.67 16.33
N HIS A 587 -20.44 -23.02 17.50
CA HIS A 587 -19.28 -22.75 18.35
C HIS A 587 -19.07 -23.87 19.36
N GLN A 588 -17.87 -24.41 19.44
CA GLN A 588 -17.44 -25.31 20.50
C GLN A 588 -17.25 -24.51 21.79
N PRO A 589 -17.46 -25.14 22.97
CA PRO A 589 -17.34 -24.43 24.23
C PRO A 589 -15.92 -24.00 24.55
N CYS A 590 -15.78 -22.81 25.15
CA CYS A 590 -14.56 -22.33 25.78
C CYS A 590 -14.88 -21.88 27.21
N PHE A 591 -14.90 -22.84 28.10
CA PHE A 591 -15.18 -22.63 29.53
C PHE A 591 -14.08 -23.22 30.40
N ARG A 592 -13.94 -22.72 31.62
CA ARG A 592 -12.97 -23.19 32.57
C ARG A 592 -12.99 -24.71 32.71
N GLY A 593 -11.84 -25.34 32.51
CA GLY A 593 -11.66 -26.79 32.60
C GLY A 593 -11.70 -27.53 31.26
N GLU A 594 -12.18 -26.87 30.18
CA GLU A 594 -12.08 -27.43 28.85
C GLU A 594 -10.60 -27.51 28.44
N GLN A 595 -10.20 -28.65 27.87
CA GLN A 595 -8.86 -28.91 27.43
C GLN A 595 -8.88 -29.63 26.09
N TRP A 596 -7.99 -29.25 25.18
CA TRP A 596 -7.82 -29.92 23.90
C TRP A 596 -6.37 -29.89 23.45
N GLN A 597 -6.02 -30.80 22.59
CA GLN A 597 -4.68 -30.84 21.98
C GLN A 597 -4.74 -30.49 20.51
N TRP A 598 -3.71 -29.80 20.05
CA TRP A 598 -3.51 -29.48 18.66
C TRP A 598 -2.02 -29.49 18.32
N GLN A 599 -1.61 -30.33 17.34
CA GLN A 599 -0.23 -30.45 16.89
C GLN A 599 0.80 -30.66 18.02
N GLY A 600 0.40 -31.36 19.11
CA GLY A 600 1.25 -31.56 20.29
C GLY A 600 1.36 -30.36 21.23
N LEU A 601 0.52 -29.33 21.04
CA LEU A 601 0.30 -28.27 22.01
C LEU A 601 -0.97 -28.54 22.79
N THR A 602 -0.93 -28.29 24.10
CA THR A 602 -2.08 -28.43 25.00
C THR A 602 -2.71 -27.06 25.22
N PHE A 603 -3.98 -26.95 24.90
CA PHE A 603 -4.79 -25.75 25.15
C PHE A 603 -5.67 -26.01 26.36
N THR A 604 -5.64 -25.14 27.34
CA THR A 604 -6.46 -25.21 28.55
C THR A 604 -7.21 -23.92 28.79
N ALA A 605 -8.55 -23.97 28.83
CA ALA A 605 -9.36 -22.82 29.17
C ALA A 605 -9.43 -22.62 30.69
N HIS A 606 -9.08 -21.44 31.18
CA HIS A 606 -9.06 -21.08 32.59
C HIS A 606 -10.26 -20.20 32.99
N TRP A 607 -10.91 -19.55 32.04
CA TRP A 607 -12.03 -18.63 32.23
C TRP A 607 -12.90 -18.59 30.96
N PRO A 608 -14.25 -18.31 31.03
CA PRO A 608 -15.09 -18.17 32.22
C PRO A 608 -15.57 -19.53 32.77
N PRO A 609 -16.10 -19.57 33.97
CA PRO A 609 -16.78 -20.77 34.48
C PRO A 609 -18.06 -21.07 33.69
N LYS A 610 -18.41 -22.34 33.52
CA LYS A 610 -19.64 -22.77 32.85
C LYS A 610 -20.86 -22.23 33.64
N GLY A 611 -21.81 -21.63 32.92
CA GLY A 611 -23.01 -21.05 33.54
C GLY A 611 -22.80 -19.66 34.18
N TYR A 612 -21.58 -19.09 34.10
CA TYR A 612 -21.34 -17.73 34.60
C TYR A 612 -21.94 -16.71 33.64
N GLN A 613 -22.98 -16.02 34.08
CA GLN A 613 -23.70 -15.05 33.25
C GLN A 613 -23.05 -13.68 33.34
N VAL A 614 -21.97 -13.50 32.56
CA VAL A 614 -21.31 -12.22 32.36
C VAL A 614 -21.27 -11.91 30.89
N GLN A 615 -21.40 -10.65 30.52
CA GLN A 615 -21.31 -10.14 29.15
C GLN A 615 -20.09 -9.25 29.00
N GLY A 616 -19.71 -9.00 27.77
CA GLY A 616 -18.60 -8.12 27.42
C GLY A 616 -17.24 -8.65 27.85
N ASN A 617 -16.34 -7.74 28.19
CA ASN A 617 -14.92 -8.02 28.48
C ASN A 617 -14.70 -9.18 29.45
N ASN A 618 -15.45 -9.20 30.54
CA ASN A 618 -15.31 -10.22 31.60
C ASN A 618 -15.81 -11.62 31.21
N ARG A 619 -16.40 -11.78 30.00
CA ARG A 619 -16.76 -13.08 29.42
C ARG A 619 -15.58 -13.69 28.65
N SER A 620 -14.48 -12.95 28.42
CA SER A 620 -13.37 -13.40 27.58
C SER A 620 -12.89 -14.81 27.93
N CYS A 621 -12.79 -15.65 26.90
CA CYS A 621 -12.19 -16.98 27.03
C CYS A 621 -10.69 -16.86 27.26
N VAL A 622 -10.21 -17.15 28.46
CA VAL A 622 -8.78 -17.17 28.81
C VAL A 622 -8.23 -18.56 28.55
N VAL A 623 -7.22 -18.64 27.67
CA VAL A 623 -6.62 -19.90 27.25
C VAL A 623 -5.12 -19.88 27.49
N LYS A 624 -4.61 -20.92 28.16
CA LYS A 624 -3.18 -21.22 28.22
C LYS A 624 -2.83 -22.24 27.14
N ILE A 625 -1.77 -21.96 26.39
CA ILE A 625 -1.17 -22.86 25.40
C ILE A 625 0.17 -23.31 25.96
N ASP A 626 0.43 -24.60 25.97
CA ASP A 626 1.59 -25.19 26.65
C ASP A 626 2.18 -26.32 25.81
N ASP A 627 3.50 -26.34 25.64
CA ASP A 627 4.25 -27.40 24.95
C ASP A 627 4.99 -28.32 25.93
N GLY A 628 4.85 -28.07 27.24
CA GLY A 628 5.56 -28.76 28.33
C GLY A 628 6.79 -28.03 28.87
N GLU A 629 7.39 -27.12 28.11
CA GLU A 629 8.52 -26.26 28.53
C GLU A 629 8.17 -24.79 28.54
N HIS A 630 7.44 -24.36 27.54
CA HIS A 630 7.04 -22.97 27.33
C HIS A 630 5.52 -22.85 27.23
N SER A 631 5.01 -21.75 27.72
CA SER A 631 3.59 -21.52 27.66
C SER A 631 3.23 -20.05 27.40
N VAL A 632 2.05 -19.85 26.81
CA VAL A 632 1.50 -18.56 26.45
C VAL A 632 0.10 -18.45 27.03
N LEU A 633 -0.18 -17.37 27.78
CA LEU A 633 -1.49 -17.06 28.33
C LEU A 633 -2.18 -16.00 27.46
N LEU A 634 -3.28 -16.38 26.81
CA LEU A 634 -4.16 -15.52 26.06
C LEU A 634 -5.35 -15.13 26.93
N THR A 635 -5.53 -13.85 27.15
CA THR A 635 -6.43 -13.34 28.19
C THR A 635 -7.69 -12.66 27.65
N GLY A 636 -7.70 -12.31 26.35
CA GLY A 636 -8.72 -11.41 25.82
C GLY A 636 -8.77 -10.10 26.60
N ASP A 637 -9.95 -9.66 26.94
CA ASP A 637 -10.19 -8.37 27.58
C ASP A 637 -10.67 -8.47 29.03
N ILE A 638 -10.33 -9.56 29.73
CA ILE A 638 -10.70 -9.69 31.13
C ILE A 638 -10.24 -8.47 31.95
N GLU A 639 -11.08 -8.07 32.90
CA GLU A 639 -10.80 -6.98 33.82
C GLU A 639 -10.55 -7.50 35.24
N ALA A 640 -10.09 -6.64 36.12
CA ALA A 640 -9.65 -6.97 37.47
C ALA A 640 -10.64 -7.88 38.27
N LYS A 641 -11.94 -7.72 38.05
CA LYS A 641 -12.96 -8.56 38.70
C LYS A 641 -12.90 -10.02 38.24
N ALA A 642 -12.82 -10.24 36.92
CA ALA A 642 -12.68 -11.58 36.35
C ALA A 642 -11.30 -12.18 36.68
N GLU A 643 -10.25 -11.37 36.66
CA GLU A 643 -8.90 -11.79 37.07
C GLU A 643 -8.89 -12.33 38.50
N GLN A 644 -9.49 -11.61 39.47
CA GLN A 644 -9.57 -12.02 40.88
C GLN A 644 -10.35 -13.32 41.04
N LEU A 645 -11.49 -13.46 40.37
CA LEU A 645 -12.29 -14.68 40.42
C LEU A 645 -11.58 -15.88 39.80
N MET A 646 -10.85 -15.68 38.71
CA MET A 646 -10.03 -16.71 38.08
C MET A 646 -8.90 -17.15 39.02
N LEU A 647 -8.19 -16.18 39.60
CA LEU A 647 -7.07 -16.41 40.52
C LEU A 647 -7.51 -17.16 41.80
N SER A 648 -8.71 -16.91 42.34
CA SER A 648 -9.17 -17.54 43.54
C SER A 648 -9.31 -19.07 43.44
N HIS A 649 -9.37 -19.61 42.20
CA HIS A 649 -9.59 -21.04 41.97
C HIS A 649 -8.49 -21.75 41.18
N ARG A 650 -7.64 -20.97 40.37
CA ARG A 650 -6.75 -21.58 39.38
C ARG A 650 -5.38 -20.90 39.24
N TRP A 651 -4.96 -20.10 40.21
CA TRP A 651 -3.73 -19.33 40.11
C TRP A 651 -2.46 -20.19 39.87
N GLN A 652 -2.40 -21.42 40.43
CA GLN A 652 -1.26 -22.32 40.28
C GLN A 652 -0.98 -22.79 38.84
N TYR A 653 -1.99 -22.72 37.97
CA TYR A 653 -1.91 -23.18 36.59
C TYR A 653 -1.69 -22.04 35.59
N LEU A 654 -1.57 -20.80 36.06
CA LEU A 654 -1.49 -19.63 35.19
C LEU A 654 -0.05 -19.24 34.84
N THR A 655 0.94 -19.81 35.52
CA THR A 655 2.36 -19.54 35.21
C THR A 655 2.63 -19.76 33.72
N SER A 656 3.17 -18.73 33.04
CA SER A 656 3.33 -18.75 31.59
C SER A 656 4.51 -17.90 31.16
N THR A 657 5.27 -18.35 30.16
CA THR A 657 6.42 -17.63 29.63
C THR A 657 6.05 -16.26 29.08
N LEU A 658 4.88 -16.19 28.39
CA LEU A 658 4.37 -15.02 27.70
C LEU A 658 2.90 -14.79 28.09
N ILE A 659 2.52 -13.53 28.29
CA ILE A 659 1.14 -13.11 28.46
C ILE A 659 0.72 -12.13 27.37
N GLN A 660 -0.44 -12.37 26.73
CA GLN A 660 -1.17 -11.32 26.02
C GLN A 660 -1.78 -10.41 27.10
N VAL A 661 -1.46 -9.11 27.02
CA VAL A 661 -1.89 -8.14 28.02
C VAL A 661 -3.41 -7.95 27.94
N PRO A 662 -4.14 -8.16 29.06
CA PRO A 662 -5.60 -8.03 29.07
C PRO A 662 -6.06 -6.64 28.66
N HIS A 663 -7.15 -6.60 27.90
CA HIS A 663 -7.91 -5.39 27.53
C HIS A 663 -7.01 -4.28 26.98
N HIS A 664 -6.15 -4.64 26.04
CA HIS A 664 -5.20 -3.73 25.36
C HIS A 664 -4.30 -2.93 26.30
N GLY A 665 -4.15 -3.34 27.55
CA GLY A 665 -3.46 -2.59 28.59
C GLY A 665 -4.30 -1.50 29.24
N SER A 666 -5.62 -1.66 29.30
CA SER A 666 -6.52 -0.79 30.05
C SER A 666 -6.19 -0.79 31.56
N ASN A 667 -6.35 0.36 32.21
CA ASN A 667 -6.16 0.46 33.66
C ASN A 667 -7.23 -0.32 34.48
N THR A 668 -8.32 -0.76 33.85
CA THR A 668 -9.34 -1.62 34.48
C THR A 668 -8.90 -3.08 34.58
N SER A 669 -7.80 -3.46 33.95
CA SER A 669 -7.23 -4.80 33.87
C SER A 669 -5.80 -4.87 34.40
N SER A 670 -5.19 -6.02 34.24
CA SER A 670 -3.77 -6.25 34.58
C SER A 670 -3.46 -5.95 36.04
N SER A 671 -4.25 -6.59 36.94
CA SER A 671 -4.03 -6.45 38.39
C SER A 671 -2.64 -6.93 38.78
N GLN A 672 -2.08 -6.31 39.81
CA GLN A 672 -0.77 -6.67 40.36
C GLN A 672 -0.69 -8.18 40.68
N THR A 673 -1.78 -8.73 41.23
CA THR A 673 -1.88 -10.15 41.60
C THR A 673 -1.80 -11.05 40.37
N LEU A 674 -2.50 -10.70 39.26
CA LEU A 674 -2.41 -11.47 38.02
C LEU A 674 -0.98 -11.51 37.52
N ILE A 675 -0.34 -10.34 37.40
CA ILE A 675 1.03 -10.19 36.87
C ILE A 675 2.01 -11.05 37.69
N GLN A 676 1.91 -10.97 39.02
CA GLN A 676 2.75 -11.75 39.95
C GLN A 676 2.51 -13.26 39.86
N ARG A 677 1.27 -13.70 39.63
CA ARG A 677 0.93 -15.14 39.60
C ARG A 677 1.19 -15.79 38.25
N VAL A 678 1.24 -15.00 37.19
CA VAL A 678 1.63 -15.51 35.86
C VAL A 678 3.15 -15.72 35.79
N GLU A 679 3.93 -14.95 36.54
CA GLU A 679 5.41 -15.08 36.60
C GLU A 679 6.06 -15.08 35.21
N GLY A 680 5.49 -14.34 34.28
CA GLY A 680 5.91 -14.33 32.89
C GLY A 680 7.16 -13.49 32.64
N LYS A 681 7.78 -13.72 31.47
CA LYS A 681 8.96 -12.97 31.03
C LYS A 681 8.63 -11.89 30.02
N VAL A 682 7.57 -12.07 29.24
CA VAL A 682 7.19 -11.18 28.14
C VAL A 682 5.70 -10.83 28.24
N ALA A 683 5.40 -9.56 28.10
CA ALA A 683 4.03 -9.02 28.01
C ALA A 683 3.84 -8.42 26.61
N LEU A 684 2.85 -8.94 25.88
CA LEU A 684 2.48 -8.47 24.53
C LEU A 684 1.17 -7.72 24.57
N ALA A 685 1.17 -6.45 24.16
CA ALA A 685 -0.02 -5.62 24.08
C ALA A 685 -0.38 -5.29 22.62
N SER A 686 -1.62 -5.54 22.23
CA SER A 686 -2.18 -5.11 20.96
C SER A 686 -2.99 -3.84 21.15
N ALA A 687 -2.65 -2.76 20.45
CA ALA A 687 -3.37 -1.49 20.51
C ALA A 687 -3.10 -0.63 19.28
N ALA A 688 -3.96 0.34 18.97
CA ALA A 688 -3.66 1.37 17.99
C ALA A 688 -2.84 2.49 18.63
N ARG A 689 -1.89 3.08 17.89
CA ARG A 689 -1.09 4.23 18.37
C ARG A 689 -1.96 5.40 18.83
N TYR A 690 -3.02 5.72 18.08
CA TYR A 690 -3.86 6.88 18.30
C TYR A 690 -5.30 6.48 18.69
N ASN A 691 -5.42 5.52 19.63
CA ASN A 691 -6.72 5.11 20.11
C ASN A 691 -7.35 6.14 21.08
N ALA A 692 -8.68 6.15 21.15
CA ALA A 692 -9.42 7.12 21.94
C ALA A 692 -9.32 6.89 23.46
N TRP A 693 -8.95 5.68 23.86
CA TRP A 693 -8.87 5.25 25.26
C TRP A 693 -7.49 5.41 25.87
N HIS A 694 -6.52 5.85 25.07
CA HIS A 694 -5.11 6.00 25.48
C HIS A 694 -4.47 4.68 25.95
N PHE A 695 -4.82 3.56 25.32
CA PHE A 695 -4.19 2.27 25.59
C PHE A 695 -2.86 2.11 24.85
N PRO A 696 -1.89 1.36 25.42
CA PRO A 696 -1.86 0.86 26.80
C PRO A 696 -1.63 1.97 27.81
N SER A 697 -2.28 1.88 28.98
CA SER A 697 -2.11 2.84 30.07
C SER A 697 -0.67 2.79 30.63
N ALA A 698 -0.08 3.95 30.87
CA ALA A 698 1.26 4.04 31.44
C ALA A 698 1.36 3.35 32.82
N LYS A 699 0.25 3.28 33.57
CA LYS A 699 0.20 2.57 34.87
C LYS A 699 0.35 1.06 34.66
N VAL A 700 -0.32 0.49 33.67
CA VAL A 700 -0.22 -0.94 33.33
C VAL A 700 1.19 -1.28 32.84
N VAL A 701 1.74 -0.49 31.94
CA VAL A 701 3.13 -0.67 31.47
C VAL A 701 4.12 -0.69 32.63
N ARG A 702 3.97 0.26 33.59
CA ARG A 702 4.83 0.30 34.79
C ARG A 702 4.68 -0.91 35.70
N ARG A 703 3.44 -1.46 35.85
CA ARG A 703 3.21 -2.69 36.64
C ARG A 703 4.00 -3.87 36.07
N TYR A 704 3.87 -4.13 34.75
CA TYR A 704 4.63 -5.22 34.11
C TYR A 704 6.14 -5.05 34.20
N LYS A 705 6.65 -3.83 33.91
CA LYS A 705 8.08 -3.54 34.02
C LYS A 705 8.62 -3.69 35.43
N LYS A 706 7.85 -3.33 36.46
CA LYS A 706 8.22 -3.48 37.86
C LYS A 706 8.37 -4.94 38.28
N GLU A 707 7.58 -5.83 37.70
CA GLU A 707 7.64 -7.29 37.93
C GLU A 707 8.65 -7.98 36.97
N GLY A 708 9.46 -7.22 36.25
CA GLY A 708 10.55 -7.77 35.41
C GLY A 708 10.14 -8.23 34.03
N TYR A 709 8.93 -7.96 33.57
CA TYR A 709 8.51 -8.33 32.23
C TYR A 709 9.17 -7.45 31.15
N SER A 710 9.56 -8.06 30.04
CA SER A 710 9.84 -7.35 28.80
C SER A 710 8.53 -6.94 28.15
N TRP A 711 8.28 -5.64 28.10
CA TRP A 711 7.07 -5.06 27.51
C TRP A 711 7.25 -4.84 26.02
N LEU A 712 6.30 -5.33 25.22
CA LEU A 712 6.23 -5.11 23.78
C LEU A 712 4.78 -4.77 23.40
N ASP A 713 4.63 -3.82 22.48
CA ASP A 713 3.34 -3.45 21.92
C ASP A 713 3.39 -3.29 20.40
N THR A 714 2.24 -3.50 19.76
CA THR A 714 2.13 -3.44 18.29
C THR A 714 2.38 -2.07 17.72
N PRO A 715 2.00 -0.92 18.34
CA PRO A 715 2.32 0.38 17.80
C PRO A 715 3.82 0.64 17.62
N GLN A 716 4.65 0.18 18.57
CA GLN A 716 6.11 0.40 18.52
C GLN A 716 6.83 -0.67 17.71
N SER A 717 6.31 -1.89 17.71
CA SER A 717 6.98 -3.05 17.14
C SER A 717 6.49 -3.42 15.74
N GLY A 718 5.26 -3.03 15.37
CA GLY A 718 4.53 -3.69 14.29
C GLY A 718 4.15 -5.11 14.71
N GLN A 719 4.01 -6.02 13.76
CA GLN A 719 3.89 -7.45 14.04
C GLN A 719 4.99 -7.93 15.00
N ILE A 720 4.60 -8.73 15.99
CA ILE A 720 5.53 -9.36 16.95
C ILE A 720 5.40 -10.87 16.80
N SER A 721 6.52 -11.55 16.58
CA SER A 721 6.60 -13.00 16.42
C SER A 721 7.49 -13.57 17.51
N VAL A 722 6.98 -14.55 18.27
CA VAL A 722 7.74 -15.26 19.30
C VAL A 722 7.85 -16.72 18.91
N HIS A 723 9.04 -17.15 18.58
CA HIS A 723 9.34 -18.53 18.21
C HIS A 723 9.84 -19.31 19.43
N PHE A 724 9.19 -20.43 19.73
CA PHE A 724 9.56 -21.37 20.78
C PHE A 724 10.19 -22.61 20.17
N SER A 725 11.34 -23.01 20.71
CA SER A 725 12.09 -24.19 20.30
C SER A 725 12.62 -24.93 21.53
N PRO A 726 13.08 -26.18 21.40
CA PRO A 726 13.70 -26.91 22.52
C PRO A 726 14.94 -26.24 23.13
N HIS A 727 15.53 -25.27 22.44
CA HIS A 727 16.71 -24.54 22.89
C HIS A 727 16.37 -23.17 23.52
N GLY A 728 15.10 -22.83 23.66
CA GLY A 728 14.59 -21.56 24.18
C GLY A 728 13.66 -20.84 23.22
N TRP A 729 13.47 -19.57 23.45
CA TRP A 729 12.54 -18.77 22.65
C TRP A 729 13.21 -17.49 22.15
N GLN A 730 12.75 -16.99 20.99
CA GLN A 730 13.26 -15.80 20.34
C GLN A 730 12.11 -14.87 19.92
N ILE A 731 12.27 -13.58 20.17
CA ILE A 731 11.33 -12.54 19.71
C ILE A 731 11.87 -11.87 18.45
N ARG A 732 10.98 -11.63 17.50
CA ARG A 732 11.25 -10.84 16.30
C ARG A 732 10.16 -9.78 16.12
N ARG A 733 10.58 -8.54 15.96
CA ARG A 733 9.70 -7.38 15.77
C ARG A 733 9.84 -6.87 14.35
N LEU A 734 8.73 -6.46 13.73
CA LEU A 734 8.75 -6.08 12.32
C LEU A 734 9.52 -4.78 12.07
N ARG A 735 9.21 -3.73 12.85
CA ARG A 735 9.71 -2.37 12.58
C ARG A 735 11.23 -2.24 12.68
N ASP A 736 11.87 -2.97 13.55
CA ASP A 736 13.29 -2.79 13.90
C ASP A 736 14.18 -4.01 13.65
N GLN A 737 13.62 -5.21 13.45
CA GLN A 737 14.39 -6.44 13.27
C GLN A 737 14.11 -7.12 11.92
N ILE A 738 12.85 -7.29 11.54
CA ILE A 738 12.50 -7.99 10.28
C ILE A 738 12.61 -7.03 9.09
N LEU A 739 12.00 -5.86 9.19
CA LEU A 739 12.01 -4.81 8.16
C LEU A 739 12.43 -3.46 8.74
N PRO A 740 13.69 -3.31 9.20
CA PRO A 740 14.18 -2.04 9.70
C PRO A 740 14.28 -1.03 8.54
N ARG A 741 13.39 -0.05 8.54
CA ARG A 741 13.34 1.02 7.54
C ARG A 741 13.18 2.35 8.23
N TRP A 742 13.83 3.40 7.70
CA TRP A 742 13.70 4.74 8.25
C TRP A 742 12.25 5.22 8.27
N TYR A 743 11.46 4.86 7.27
CA TYR A 743 10.04 5.23 7.19
C TYR A 743 9.12 4.37 8.07
N HIS A 744 9.63 3.36 8.76
CA HIS A 744 8.92 2.58 9.79
C HIS A 744 9.19 3.07 11.21
N GLN A 745 10.06 4.05 11.38
CA GLN A 745 10.39 4.57 12.70
C GLN A 745 9.21 5.28 13.37
N TRP A 746 9.30 5.41 14.66
CA TRP A 746 8.36 6.18 15.45
C TRP A 746 8.62 7.68 15.25
N PHE A 747 7.68 8.37 14.61
CA PHE A 747 7.74 9.80 14.40
C PHE A 747 6.77 10.53 15.32
N GLY A 748 7.10 11.78 15.69
CA GLY A 748 6.26 12.67 16.45
C GLY A 748 6.34 12.48 17.95
N ALA A 749 5.59 13.29 18.66
CA ALA A 749 5.55 13.27 20.12
C ALA A 749 5.06 11.91 20.63
N PRO A 750 5.58 11.44 21.78
CA PRO A 750 4.99 10.31 22.49
C PRO A 750 3.50 10.57 22.73
N VAL A 751 2.69 9.52 22.59
CA VAL A 751 1.28 9.61 23.00
C VAL A 751 1.26 9.58 24.51
N ASP A 752 0.70 10.64 25.11
CA ASP A 752 0.49 10.66 26.56
C ASP A 752 -0.67 9.72 26.89
N ASN A 753 -0.35 8.58 27.46
CA ASN A 753 -1.31 7.53 27.82
C ASN A 753 -1.76 7.65 29.29
N GLY A 754 -1.63 8.83 29.90
CA GLY A 754 -2.17 9.17 31.20
C GLY A 754 -1.36 8.67 32.40
#